data_035484a2546a31d8ae2fa66eb68cb7cb
#
_entry.id   035484a2546a31d8ae2fa66eb68cb7cb
#
_cell.length_a   1.000
_cell.length_b   1.000
_cell.length_c   1.000
_cell.angle_alpha   90.00
_cell.angle_beta   90.00
_cell.angle_gamma   90.00
#
_symmetry.space_group_name_H-M   'P 1'
#
loop_
_entity.id
_entity.type
_entity.pdbx_description
1 polymer ?
#
loop_
_entity_poly.entity_id
_entity_poly.type
_entity_poly.pdbx_seq_one_letter_code
_entity_poly.pdbx_strand_id
1 'polypeptide(L)'
;MTFHAYFRYVCLFLTCLYMVFSAHMHAQEYRQRSDTTRTLLIIDGENGNPIEGAGVLAGGQVLVSLSEGTVTIPSRNSTDTVLVQSLGYKSQYISLKDVFKRKNTYTIRLSPEMTTLGEVIIIGERSGITRNAVSGQIPSPAINHALGTSLGALLEQVSGVSSISTGTAIAKPVIQGMYGNRILIINNGTRQTGQQWGADHAPEVDMNGSNSIQVVKGSDAVRYGSEALGGIIIMEQAALPFRTKSLKGKGSMLYGSNGRRFVLTGQMEGAFPFLRDIAWRVQGTCSNSGDHSTANYLLNNTGTRELHTSASLGYDHGRLRIQGFYSRFYNRMGVMLSAQMGSEDLLAERIRLGRPLHTDPFARSITYPYQEVTHQTAVGKIRFSMCDVGNLYWKGSWQKDDRQEKRIRRLGSDIPAVSLHLYSFQNSLRWKWNYNSWQTEIGGQIMFIDNHSRAGTGVVPVIPNYTETQAGIYGIGKYDYSKGGVEAGVRFDGQETRASGYDWTGNPYGGTRKFNNISYSLGAHHLFSGHWKLTTNFGMAWRAPHVYELYSNGNELGSGMFVRGDSVMNSERSYKWISSISYSGKVFSVHADGYLQWISGYIYDEPQKENITVISGAYPIFQYRQTPAFFRGMDFDFHFMPADSWDYHLTASFIRANERTTGNYLPYIPPFRLNHELSWNHRTRSHFRLRLGVRHRFVAKQTRFDPDTDLIPYTPPALSLIHISEPTRPRL
;
A
#
# COMPACT_ATOMS: atom_id res chain seq x y z
N MET A 1 1.14 25.46 -24.34
CA MET A 1 0.90 24.56 -25.51
C MET A 1 0.55 23.12 -25.11
N THR A 2 0.20 22.87 -23.88
CA THR A 2 0.08 21.51 -23.28
C THR A 2 -1.35 20.99 -23.15
N PHE A 3 -2.34 21.86 -22.94
CA PHE A 3 -3.74 21.43 -22.73
C PHE A 3 -4.42 20.85 -23.99
N HIS A 4 -4.09 21.35 -25.18
CA HIS A 4 -4.66 20.88 -26.45
C HIS A 4 -4.17 19.48 -26.89
N ALA A 5 -2.95 19.10 -26.49
CA ALA A 5 -2.41 17.76 -26.79
C ALA A 5 -3.10 16.69 -25.94
N TYR A 6 -3.36 16.99 -24.67
CA TYR A 6 -4.06 16.06 -23.75
C TYR A 6 -5.50 15.78 -24.19
N PHE A 7 -6.21 16.81 -24.64
CA PHE A 7 -7.57 16.67 -25.14
C PHE A 7 -7.67 15.78 -26.39
N ARG A 8 -6.67 15.83 -27.29
CA ARG A 8 -6.62 14.97 -28.48
C ARG A 8 -6.44 13.49 -28.13
N TYR A 9 -5.62 13.14 -27.14
CA TYR A 9 -5.44 11.74 -26.72
C TYR A 9 -6.65 11.18 -25.98
N VAL A 10 -7.34 11.99 -25.20
CA VAL A 10 -8.62 11.60 -24.56
C VAL A 10 -9.70 11.39 -25.63
N CYS A 11 -9.78 12.26 -26.64
CA CYS A 11 -10.72 12.10 -27.76
C CYS A 11 -10.40 10.87 -28.62
N LEU A 12 -9.11 10.57 -28.86
CA LEU A 12 -8.70 9.37 -29.60
C LEU A 12 -9.07 8.09 -28.84
N PHE A 13 -8.89 8.09 -27.52
CA PHE A 13 -9.28 6.98 -26.66
C PHE A 13 -10.79 6.76 -26.64
N LEU A 14 -11.58 7.85 -26.58
CA LEU A 14 -13.05 7.80 -26.64
C LEU A 14 -13.57 7.37 -28.02
N THR A 15 -12.89 7.75 -29.11
CA THR A 15 -13.22 7.29 -30.47
C THR A 15 -12.89 5.83 -30.69
N CYS A 16 -11.78 5.32 -30.14
CA CYS A 16 -11.51 3.87 -30.14
C CYS A 16 -12.57 3.09 -29.35
N LEU A 17 -13.03 3.65 -28.22
CA LEU A 17 -14.12 3.07 -27.44
C LEU A 17 -15.44 3.03 -28.23
N TYR A 18 -15.74 4.07 -29.00
CA TYR A 18 -16.95 4.14 -29.84
C TYR A 18 -16.89 3.15 -31.01
N MET A 19 -15.72 2.95 -31.65
CA MET A 19 -15.56 1.96 -32.71
C MET A 19 -15.70 0.50 -32.23
N VAL A 20 -15.25 0.19 -31.01
CA VAL A 20 -15.46 -1.13 -30.39
C VAL A 20 -16.95 -1.34 -30.06
N PHE A 21 -17.67 -0.28 -29.69
CA PHE A 21 -19.11 -0.35 -29.38
C PHE A 21 -19.99 -0.55 -30.63
N SER A 22 -19.62 0.03 -31.78
CA SER A 22 -20.42 -0.08 -33.00
C SER A 22 -20.30 -1.43 -33.71
N ALA A 23 -19.25 -2.21 -33.45
CA ALA A 23 -19.01 -3.51 -34.10
C ALA A 23 -19.83 -4.68 -33.50
N HIS A 24 -20.55 -4.51 -32.39
CA HIS A 24 -21.21 -5.62 -31.67
C HIS A 24 -22.73 -5.54 -31.56
N MET A 25 -23.42 -4.76 -32.38
CA MET A 25 -24.90 -4.72 -32.40
C MET A 25 -25.59 -5.84 -33.20
N HIS A 26 -24.83 -6.85 -33.63
CA HIS A 26 -25.44 -8.01 -34.34
C HIS A 26 -24.95 -9.32 -33.72
N ALA A 27 -25.62 -9.81 -32.69
CA ALA A 27 -25.51 -11.19 -32.25
C ALA A 27 -26.86 -11.75 -31.78
N GLN A 28 -27.22 -12.82 -32.40
CA GLN A 28 -28.47 -13.58 -32.37
C GLN A 28 -28.90 -14.09 -30.99
N GLU A 29 -30.23 -14.15 -30.81
CA GLU A 29 -30.92 -14.91 -29.76
C GLU A 29 -30.52 -16.39 -29.77
N TYR A 30 -30.04 -16.89 -28.61
CA TYR A 30 -29.88 -18.33 -28.36
C TYR A 30 -30.87 -18.76 -27.26
N ARG A 31 -31.71 -19.73 -27.61
CA ARG A 31 -32.72 -20.35 -26.72
C ARG A 31 -32.11 -20.96 -25.48
N GLN A 32 -32.56 -20.55 -24.30
CA GLN A 32 -32.29 -21.16 -23.00
C GLN A 32 -32.98 -22.53 -22.88
N ARG A 33 -32.18 -23.58 -22.56
CA ARG A 33 -32.68 -24.77 -21.87
C ARG A 33 -32.83 -24.47 -20.39
N SER A 34 -33.99 -24.78 -19.81
CA SER A 34 -34.32 -24.56 -18.40
C SER A 34 -33.54 -25.52 -17.50
N ASP A 35 -32.34 -25.13 -17.08
CA ASP A 35 -31.73 -25.69 -15.88
C ASP A 35 -32.38 -25.02 -14.66
N THR A 36 -32.93 -25.82 -13.73
CA THR A 36 -33.49 -25.32 -12.48
C THR A 36 -32.39 -24.72 -11.64
N THR A 37 -32.30 -23.41 -11.63
CA THR A 37 -31.38 -22.64 -10.77
C THR A 37 -32.07 -22.25 -9.46
N ARG A 38 -31.31 -22.04 -8.38
CA ARG A 38 -31.79 -21.53 -7.10
C ARG A 38 -30.99 -20.31 -6.66
N THR A 39 -31.69 -19.35 -6.08
CA THR A 39 -31.07 -18.15 -5.52
C THR A 39 -30.88 -18.30 -4.02
N LEU A 40 -29.64 -18.11 -3.55
CA LEU A 40 -29.30 -17.95 -2.16
C LEU A 40 -29.23 -16.46 -1.84
N LEU A 41 -29.77 -16.06 -0.71
CA LEU A 41 -29.60 -14.72 -0.15
C LEU A 41 -28.72 -14.84 1.09
N ILE A 42 -27.55 -14.23 1.07
CA ILE A 42 -26.56 -14.26 2.14
C ILE A 42 -26.63 -12.94 2.88
N ILE A 43 -26.96 -13.01 4.18
CA ILE A 43 -27.13 -11.83 5.03
C ILE A 43 -26.34 -11.96 6.32
N ASP A 44 -26.00 -10.84 6.91
CA ASP A 44 -25.45 -10.75 8.25
C ASP A 44 -26.47 -11.21 9.29
N GLY A 45 -26.10 -12.12 10.15
CA GLY A 45 -26.98 -12.72 11.17
C GLY A 45 -27.38 -11.76 12.30
N GLU A 46 -26.59 -10.69 12.56
CA GLU A 46 -26.87 -9.71 13.63
C GLU A 46 -27.74 -8.55 13.12
N ASN A 47 -27.46 -8.02 11.93
CA ASN A 47 -28.12 -6.81 11.43
C ASN A 47 -29.01 -7.02 10.20
N GLY A 48 -29.02 -8.24 9.63
CA GLY A 48 -29.86 -8.60 8.48
C GLY A 48 -29.44 -7.98 7.14
N ASN A 49 -28.32 -7.29 7.09
CA ASN A 49 -27.84 -6.67 5.85
C ASN A 49 -27.29 -7.72 4.87
N PRO A 50 -27.49 -7.52 3.54
CA PRO A 50 -26.91 -8.40 2.54
C PRO A 50 -25.38 -8.35 2.58
N ILE A 51 -24.76 -9.51 2.41
CA ILE A 51 -23.31 -9.64 2.38
C ILE A 51 -22.89 -9.74 0.91
N GLU A 52 -22.27 -8.68 0.39
CA GLU A 52 -21.65 -8.66 -0.95
C GLU A 52 -20.30 -9.39 -0.88
N GLY A 53 -19.98 -10.13 -1.94
CA GLY A 53 -18.67 -10.78 -2.07
C GLY A 53 -18.50 -12.03 -1.21
N ALA A 54 -19.57 -12.58 -0.64
CA ALA A 54 -19.50 -13.88 0.03
C ALA A 54 -19.25 -14.98 -1.01
N GLY A 55 -18.22 -15.78 -0.77
CA GLY A 55 -17.88 -16.93 -1.59
C GLY A 55 -18.81 -18.11 -1.31
N VAL A 56 -19.35 -18.71 -2.37
CA VAL A 56 -20.21 -19.88 -2.32
C VAL A 56 -19.58 -20.99 -3.15
N LEU A 57 -19.10 -22.03 -2.50
CA LEU A 57 -18.54 -23.21 -3.17
C LEU A 57 -19.66 -24.25 -3.32
N ALA A 58 -20.14 -24.44 -4.56
CA ALA A 58 -21.21 -25.36 -4.89
C ALA A 58 -20.81 -26.23 -6.10
N GLY A 59 -20.83 -27.54 -5.96
CA GLY A 59 -20.53 -28.49 -7.06
C GLY A 59 -19.15 -28.29 -7.70
N GLY A 60 -18.15 -27.87 -6.94
CA GLY A 60 -16.79 -27.56 -7.42
C GLY A 60 -16.65 -26.20 -8.08
N GLN A 61 -17.71 -25.41 -8.17
CA GLN A 61 -17.67 -24.03 -8.67
C GLN A 61 -17.67 -23.02 -7.52
N VAL A 62 -16.88 -21.99 -7.64
CA VAL A 62 -16.87 -20.85 -6.71
C VAL A 62 -17.71 -19.74 -7.33
N LEU A 63 -18.82 -19.44 -6.68
CA LEU A 63 -19.71 -18.34 -7.01
C LEU A 63 -19.56 -17.23 -5.95
N VAL A 64 -19.87 -15.99 -6.30
CA VAL A 64 -19.73 -14.84 -5.40
C VAL A 64 -21.06 -14.12 -5.32
N SER A 65 -21.50 -13.77 -4.09
CA SER A 65 -22.73 -13.02 -3.91
C SER A 65 -22.61 -11.59 -4.46
N LEU A 66 -23.69 -11.16 -5.10
CA LEU A 66 -23.84 -9.81 -5.64
C LEU A 66 -24.05 -8.78 -4.51
N SER A 67 -24.13 -7.51 -4.84
CA SER A 67 -24.37 -6.42 -3.87
C SER A 67 -25.63 -6.58 -3.01
N GLU A 68 -26.60 -7.33 -3.50
CA GLU A 68 -27.84 -7.69 -2.77
C GLU A 68 -27.66 -8.93 -1.89
N GLY A 69 -26.46 -9.46 -1.73
CA GLY A 69 -26.20 -10.70 -1.05
C GLY A 69 -26.70 -11.95 -1.80
N THR A 70 -27.17 -11.80 -3.05
CA THR A 70 -27.75 -12.90 -3.82
C THR A 70 -26.67 -13.62 -4.64
N VAL A 71 -26.81 -14.95 -4.72
CA VAL A 71 -26.00 -15.79 -5.61
C VAL A 71 -26.90 -16.89 -6.18
N THR A 72 -26.80 -17.13 -7.48
CA THR A 72 -27.57 -18.17 -8.17
C THR A 72 -26.71 -19.40 -8.38
N ILE A 73 -27.16 -20.54 -7.87
CA ILE A 73 -26.49 -21.84 -7.97
C ILE A 73 -27.23 -22.76 -8.95
N PRO A 74 -26.52 -23.48 -9.86
CA PRO A 74 -27.14 -24.45 -10.73
C PRO A 74 -27.53 -25.74 -9.97
N SER A 75 -28.65 -26.34 -10.36
CA SER A 75 -29.09 -27.63 -9.83
C SER A 75 -28.27 -28.78 -10.43
N ARG A 76 -27.11 -29.06 -9.85
CA ARG A 76 -26.37 -30.28 -10.15
C ARG A 76 -26.21 -31.10 -8.87
N ASN A 77 -26.83 -32.30 -8.85
CA ASN A 77 -26.74 -33.35 -7.85
C ASN A 77 -27.10 -32.98 -6.39
N SER A 78 -28.22 -33.52 -5.92
CA SER A 78 -28.84 -33.24 -4.61
C SER A 78 -28.11 -33.81 -3.36
N THR A 79 -26.84 -34.21 -3.50
CA THR A 79 -26.05 -34.78 -2.41
C THR A 79 -24.91 -33.90 -1.92
N ASP A 80 -24.65 -32.79 -2.58
CA ASP A 80 -23.50 -31.93 -2.26
C ASP A 80 -23.82 -30.89 -1.18
N THR A 81 -22.81 -30.58 -0.38
CA THR A 81 -22.83 -29.48 0.56
C THR A 81 -22.28 -28.21 -0.12
N VAL A 82 -22.94 -27.09 0.15
CA VAL A 82 -22.47 -25.76 -0.22
C VAL A 82 -21.72 -25.16 0.95
N LEU A 83 -20.50 -24.72 0.72
CA LEU A 83 -19.74 -23.94 1.68
C LEU A 83 -19.94 -22.45 1.37
N VAL A 84 -20.41 -21.70 2.37
CA VAL A 84 -20.57 -20.24 2.29
C VAL A 84 -19.58 -19.58 3.23
N GLN A 85 -18.78 -18.66 2.71
CA GLN A 85 -17.74 -17.96 3.46
C GLN A 85 -17.75 -16.47 3.13
N SER A 86 -17.51 -15.64 4.14
CA SER A 86 -17.26 -14.21 3.96
C SER A 86 -16.30 -13.72 5.02
N LEU A 87 -15.49 -12.71 4.68
CA LEU A 87 -14.53 -12.13 5.63
C LEU A 87 -15.25 -11.50 6.82
N GLY A 88 -14.86 -11.89 8.02
CA GLY A 88 -15.48 -11.43 9.26
C GLY A 88 -16.73 -12.22 9.67
N TYR A 89 -16.99 -13.37 9.05
CA TYR A 89 -18.12 -14.24 9.34
C TYR A 89 -17.71 -15.71 9.48
N LYS A 90 -18.40 -16.45 10.35
CA LYS A 90 -18.25 -17.92 10.45
C LYS A 90 -18.64 -18.58 9.14
N SER A 91 -17.76 -19.44 8.63
CA SER A 91 -18.07 -20.25 7.47
C SER A 91 -19.19 -21.24 7.79
N GLN A 92 -20.13 -21.41 6.87
CA GLN A 92 -21.29 -22.28 7.05
C GLN A 92 -21.40 -23.31 5.93
N TYR A 93 -21.54 -24.57 6.32
CA TYR A 93 -21.86 -25.66 5.39
C TYR A 93 -23.38 -25.89 5.36
N ILE A 94 -23.94 -25.94 4.15
CA ILE A 94 -25.38 -26.07 3.92
C ILE A 94 -25.61 -27.23 2.95
N SER A 95 -26.53 -28.12 3.30
CA SER A 95 -26.90 -29.20 2.39
C SER A 95 -27.76 -28.69 1.24
N LEU A 96 -27.37 -28.99 0.01
CA LEU A 96 -28.16 -28.66 -1.18
C LEU A 96 -29.61 -29.23 -1.10
N LYS A 97 -29.80 -30.36 -0.44
CA LYS A 97 -31.15 -30.92 -0.18
C LYS A 97 -32.05 -29.93 0.54
N ASP A 98 -31.54 -29.16 1.49
CA ASP A 98 -32.32 -28.18 2.24
C ASP A 98 -32.60 -26.92 1.44
N VAL A 99 -31.67 -26.53 0.57
CA VAL A 99 -31.82 -25.41 -0.37
C VAL A 99 -32.90 -25.68 -1.41
N PHE A 100 -32.98 -26.91 -1.94
CA PHE A 100 -33.93 -27.29 -3.01
C PHE A 100 -35.32 -27.71 -2.48
N LYS A 101 -35.48 -27.95 -1.19
CA LYS A 101 -36.82 -28.23 -0.58
C LYS A 101 -37.74 -27.00 -0.56
N ARG A 102 -37.21 -25.78 -0.62
CA ARG A 102 -38.00 -24.53 -0.58
C ARG A 102 -38.21 -23.97 -1.99
N LYS A 103 -39.43 -23.51 -2.28
CA LYS A 103 -39.79 -23.00 -3.62
C LYS A 103 -39.22 -21.60 -3.94
N ASN A 104 -38.76 -20.83 -2.95
CA ASN A 104 -38.26 -19.46 -3.08
C ASN A 104 -36.79 -19.35 -2.68
N THR A 105 -36.26 -18.15 -2.68
CA THR A 105 -34.90 -17.81 -2.25
C THR A 105 -34.59 -18.40 -0.86
N TYR A 106 -33.45 -19.09 -0.74
CA TYR A 106 -32.99 -19.63 0.54
C TYR A 106 -32.07 -18.60 1.22
N THR A 107 -32.47 -18.16 2.42
CA THR A 107 -31.70 -17.15 3.16
C THR A 107 -30.69 -17.82 4.09
N ILE A 108 -29.44 -17.44 3.95
CA ILE A 108 -28.30 -17.86 4.76
C ILE A 108 -27.90 -16.69 5.66
N ARG A 109 -27.92 -16.93 6.98
CA ARG A 109 -27.50 -15.95 7.98
C ARG A 109 -26.11 -16.32 8.46
N LEU A 110 -25.09 -15.54 8.06
CA LEU A 110 -23.74 -15.71 8.55
C LEU A 110 -23.58 -14.95 9.87
N SER A 111 -23.14 -15.66 10.91
CA SER A 111 -22.82 -15.03 12.19
C SER A 111 -21.51 -14.26 12.06
N PRO A 112 -21.45 -12.97 12.44
CA PRO A 112 -20.18 -12.24 12.49
C PRO A 112 -19.19 -12.99 13.39
N GLU A 113 -18.01 -13.25 12.86
CA GLU A 113 -16.89 -13.79 13.61
C GLU A 113 -15.82 -12.72 13.69
N MET A 114 -15.41 -12.37 14.91
CA MET A 114 -14.17 -11.63 15.06
C MET A 114 -13.03 -12.60 14.78
N THR A 115 -12.66 -12.71 13.53
CA THR A 115 -11.49 -13.47 13.13
C THR A 115 -10.28 -12.72 13.66
N THR A 116 -9.74 -13.15 14.77
CA THR A 116 -8.30 -13.03 15.03
C THR A 116 -7.62 -13.64 13.82
N LEU A 117 -6.71 -12.89 13.25
CA LEU A 117 -5.93 -13.11 12.03
C LEU A 117 -5.51 -14.58 11.72
N GLY A 118 -6.45 -15.45 11.51
CA GLY A 118 -6.21 -16.66 10.73
C GLY A 118 -6.29 -16.29 9.27
N GLU A 119 -5.43 -16.83 8.42
CA GLU A 119 -5.46 -16.65 6.99
C GLU A 119 -6.88 -16.98 6.48
N VAL A 120 -7.68 -15.95 6.27
CA VAL A 120 -8.99 -16.11 5.65
C VAL A 120 -8.72 -16.49 4.20
N ILE A 121 -8.97 -17.73 3.86
CA ILE A 121 -9.06 -18.16 2.46
C ILE A 121 -10.24 -17.38 1.86
N ILE A 122 -9.95 -16.23 1.29
CA ILE A 122 -10.95 -15.39 0.62
C ILE A 122 -11.34 -16.11 -0.66
N ILE A 123 -12.42 -16.87 -0.61
CA ILE A 123 -13.12 -17.37 -1.78
C ILE A 123 -14.02 -16.23 -2.28
N GLY A 124 -13.41 -15.23 -2.87
CA GLY A 124 -14.10 -14.09 -3.45
C GLY A 124 -13.10 -13.11 -4.01
N GLU A 125 -13.33 -12.65 -5.23
CA GLU A 125 -12.50 -11.62 -5.83
C GLU A 125 -12.67 -10.29 -5.10
N ARG A 126 -11.83 -10.05 -4.11
CA ARG A 126 -11.54 -8.68 -3.67
C ARG A 126 -10.35 -8.17 -4.47
N SER A 127 -10.62 -7.08 -5.18
CA SER A 127 -9.65 -6.14 -5.74
C SER A 127 -8.22 -6.64 -5.98
N GLY A 128 -7.99 -7.15 -7.15
CA GLY A 128 -6.67 -7.09 -7.77
C GLY A 128 -5.64 -8.14 -7.37
N ILE A 129 -5.70 -8.75 -6.18
CA ILE A 129 -4.70 -9.74 -5.78
C ILE A 129 -5.11 -11.13 -6.22
N THR A 130 -4.17 -11.84 -6.80
CA THR A 130 -4.37 -13.23 -7.22
C THR A 130 -4.17 -14.17 -6.04
N ARG A 131 -4.83 -15.33 -6.04
CA ARG A 131 -4.60 -16.41 -5.06
C ARG A 131 -3.17 -16.96 -5.11
N ASN A 132 -2.43 -16.64 -6.15
CA ASN A 132 -1.07 -17.08 -6.41
C ASN A 132 -0.01 -16.09 -5.91
N ALA A 133 -0.42 -14.92 -5.38
CA ALA A 133 0.50 -13.96 -4.80
C ALA A 133 0.75 -14.27 -3.31
N VAL A 134 2.00 -14.19 -2.88
CA VAL A 134 2.36 -14.21 -1.47
C VAL A 134 2.08 -12.84 -0.88
N SER A 135 1.16 -12.75 0.09
CA SER A 135 0.69 -11.48 0.63
C SER A 135 0.32 -11.58 2.11
N GLY A 136 0.44 -10.46 2.82
CA GLY A 136 -0.12 -10.26 4.16
C GLY A 136 -1.22 -9.21 4.14
N GLN A 137 -2.18 -9.31 5.06
CA GLN A 137 -3.31 -8.38 5.16
C GLN A 137 -3.46 -7.81 6.56
N ILE A 138 -3.72 -6.52 6.66
CA ILE A 138 -4.07 -5.81 7.89
C ILE A 138 -5.55 -5.42 7.81
N PRO A 139 -6.42 -6.00 8.63
CA PRO A 139 -7.86 -5.71 8.62
C PRO A 139 -8.20 -4.42 9.36
N SER A 140 -9.40 -3.89 9.15
CA SER A 140 -9.90 -2.66 9.77
C SER A 140 -9.73 -2.59 11.30
N PRO A 141 -9.96 -3.64 12.09
CA PRO A 141 -9.71 -3.57 13.53
C PRO A 141 -8.25 -3.25 13.87
N ALA A 142 -7.28 -3.86 13.19
CA ALA A 142 -5.85 -3.58 13.42
C ALA A 142 -5.47 -2.15 13.00
N ILE A 143 -6.05 -1.63 11.90
CA ILE A 143 -5.88 -0.23 11.50
C ILE A 143 -6.41 0.72 12.58
N ASN A 144 -7.60 0.44 13.13
CA ASN A 144 -8.20 1.25 14.20
C ASN A 144 -7.37 1.21 15.50
N HIS A 145 -6.71 0.09 15.82
CA HIS A 145 -5.83 -0.02 16.99
C HIS A 145 -4.50 0.73 16.79
N ALA A 146 -4.08 0.93 15.54
CA ALA A 146 -2.88 1.66 15.19
C ALA A 146 -3.13 3.17 14.98
N LEU A 147 -4.28 3.68 15.43
CA LEU A 147 -4.60 5.11 15.35
C LEU A 147 -3.44 5.95 15.91
N GLY A 148 -3.02 6.97 15.14
CA GLY A 148 -1.89 7.81 15.52
C GLY A 148 -0.51 7.25 15.19
N THR A 149 -0.38 6.08 14.58
CA THR A 149 0.90 5.59 14.04
C THR A 149 1.05 5.94 12.55
N SER A 150 2.27 5.86 12.02
CA SER A 150 2.50 6.01 10.58
C SER A 150 2.12 4.72 9.83
N LEU A 151 1.91 4.84 8.50
CA LEU A 151 1.68 3.67 7.65
C LEU A 151 2.84 2.67 7.74
N GLY A 152 4.10 3.15 7.70
CA GLY A 152 5.29 2.29 7.83
C GLY A 152 5.28 1.48 9.13
N ALA A 153 4.98 2.11 10.26
CA ALA A 153 4.93 1.43 11.56
C ALA A 153 3.76 0.43 11.66
N LEU A 154 2.60 0.74 11.08
CA LEU A 154 1.48 -0.19 11.01
C LEU A 154 1.85 -1.46 10.21
N LEU A 155 2.52 -1.29 9.08
CA LEU A 155 2.88 -2.38 8.18
C LEU A 155 3.92 -3.34 8.77
N GLU A 156 4.67 -2.94 9.80
CA GLU A 156 5.61 -3.83 10.52
C GLU A 156 4.93 -5.02 11.24
N GLN A 157 3.60 -5.02 11.33
CA GLN A 157 2.83 -6.18 11.80
C GLN A 157 2.83 -7.34 10.80
N VAL A 158 3.14 -7.07 9.53
CA VAL A 158 3.27 -8.09 8.48
C VAL A 158 4.71 -8.62 8.49
N SER A 159 4.89 -9.93 8.54
CA SER A 159 6.23 -10.55 8.43
C SER A 159 6.95 -10.11 7.16
N GLY A 160 8.27 -9.90 7.21
CA GLY A 160 9.06 -9.40 6.07
C GLY A 160 8.93 -7.91 5.80
N VAL A 161 8.13 -7.17 6.59
CA VAL A 161 8.00 -5.72 6.48
C VAL A 161 8.68 -5.02 7.63
N SER A 162 9.36 -3.94 7.33
CA SER A 162 9.99 -3.04 8.27
C SER A 162 9.79 -1.59 7.83
N SER A 163 10.34 -0.64 8.55
CA SER A 163 10.34 0.77 8.14
C SER A 163 11.72 1.40 8.27
N ILE A 164 11.99 2.37 7.41
CA ILE A 164 13.07 3.34 7.57
C ILE A 164 12.42 4.61 8.10
N SER A 165 12.87 5.05 9.28
CA SER A 165 12.29 6.23 9.94
C SER A 165 13.32 7.34 10.04
N THR A 166 12.93 8.56 9.64
CA THR A 166 13.68 9.79 9.83
C THR A 166 12.86 10.68 10.79
N GLY A 167 13.33 10.77 12.02
CA GLY A 167 12.55 11.43 13.10
C GLY A 167 11.33 10.60 13.52
N THR A 168 10.32 11.27 14.06
CA THR A 168 9.13 10.63 14.66
C THR A 168 7.92 10.55 13.72
N ALA A 169 7.90 11.37 12.68
CA ALA A 169 6.75 11.54 11.80
C ALA A 169 6.93 10.88 10.40
N ILE A 170 8.16 10.62 10.00
CA ILE A 170 8.50 10.09 8.69
C ILE A 170 8.89 8.62 8.82
N ALA A 171 8.11 7.73 8.24
CA ALA A 171 8.41 6.31 8.18
C ALA A 171 8.04 5.74 6.81
N LYS A 172 9.05 5.29 6.07
CA LYS A 172 8.88 4.62 4.78
C LYS A 172 8.79 3.11 4.97
N PRO A 173 7.83 2.42 4.38
CA PRO A 173 7.78 0.97 4.43
C PRO A 173 8.96 0.35 3.66
N VAL A 174 9.45 -0.77 4.19
CA VAL A 174 10.48 -1.61 3.58
C VAL A 174 9.91 -3.02 3.49
N ILE A 175 9.80 -3.57 2.31
CA ILE A 175 9.31 -4.93 2.08
C ILE A 175 10.49 -5.79 1.63
N GLN A 176 10.86 -6.80 2.43
CA GLN A 176 11.96 -7.71 2.14
C GLN A 176 13.26 -6.97 1.69
N GLY A 177 13.63 -5.91 2.43
CA GLY A 177 14.79 -5.07 2.17
C GLY A 177 14.65 -4.06 1.04
N MET A 178 13.52 -4.03 0.33
CA MET A 178 13.24 -3.05 -0.71
C MET A 178 12.50 -1.84 -0.16
N TYR A 179 12.86 -0.64 -0.59
CA TYR A 179 12.27 0.63 -0.15
C TYR A 179 12.18 1.66 -1.30
N GLY A 180 11.53 2.78 -1.02
CA GLY A 180 11.44 3.92 -1.94
C GLY A 180 10.70 3.58 -3.24
N ASN A 181 11.31 3.92 -4.37
CA ASN A 181 10.76 3.73 -5.72
C ASN A 181 10.55 2.26 -6.14
N ARG A 182 10.85 1.29 -5.27
CA ARG A 182 10.64 -0.15 -5.51
C ARG A 182 9.35 -0.68 -4.91
N ILE A 183 8.63 0.17 -4.16
CA ILE A 183 7.35 -0.19 -3.54
C ILE A 183 6.25 0.68 -4.13
N LEU A 184 5.25 0.04 -4.73
CA LEU A 184 4.05 0.71 -5.18
C LEU A 184 3.05 0.86 -4.04
N ILE A 185 2.51 2.06 -3.86
CA ILE A 185 1.36 2.29 -2.99
C ILE A 185 0.14 2.56 -3.88
N ILE A 186 -0.85 1.68 -3.77
CA ILE A 186 -2.12 1.78 -4.48
C ILE A 186 -3.18 2.23 -3.48
N ASN A 187 -3.62 3.46 -3.60
CA ASN A 187 -4.65 4.04 -2.75
C ASN A 187 -5.99 4.09 -3.51
N ASN A 188 -6.98 3.36 -3.01
CA ASN A 188 -8.30 3.25 -3.62
C ASN A 188 -8.23 2.94 -5.14
N GLY A 189 -7.30 2.04 -5.50
CA GLY A 189 -7.07 1.54 -6.85
C GLY A 189 -6.22 2.43 -7.75
N THR A 190 -5.75 3.61 -7.31
CA THR A 190 -4.81 4.43 -8.07
C THR A 190 -3.41 4.40 -7.47
N ARG A 191 -2.38 4.44 -8.32
CA ARG A 191 -1.00 4.56 -7.88
C ARG A 191 -0.78 5.94 -7.28
N GLN A 192 -0.30 5.97 -6.05
CA GLN A 192 0.09 7.20 -5.37
C GLN A 192 1.41 7.73 -5.97
N THR A 193 1.45 9.01 -6.33
CA THR A 193 2.62 9.67 -6.91
C THR A 193 3.19 10.71 -5.96
N GLY A 194 4.46 11.10 -6.14
CA GLY A 194 5.07 12.22 -5.42
C GLY A 194 5.79 11.89 -4.11
N GLN A 195 5.80 10.63 -3.64
CA GLN A 195 6.34 10.27 -2.33
C GLN A 195 7.57 9.38 -2.35
N GLN A 196 8.07 9.04 -3.50
CA GLN A 196 9.11 8.01 -3.63
C GLN A 196 10.52 8.55 -3.41
N TRP A 197 10.74 9.82 -3.71
CA TRP A 197 12.05 10.46 -3.62
C TRP A 197 12.32 11.00 -2.21
N GLY A 198 13.59 11.23 -1.88
CA GLY A 198 14.03 11.78 -0.61
C GLY A 198 13.88 10.84 0.60
N ALA A 199 14.88 10.78 1.45
CA ALA A 199 14.82 9.97 2.68
C ALA A 199 13.85 10.57 3.72
N ASP A 200 13.55 11.84 3.61
CA ASP A 200 12.75 12.66 4.53
C ASP A 200 11.28 12.84 4.12
N HIS A 201 10.76 12.00 3.20
CA HIS A 201 9.38 12.04 2.75
C HIS A 201 8.59 10.79 3.13
N ALA A 202 7.49 10.95 3.88
CA ALA A 202 6.59 9.86 4.25
C ALA A 202 5.49 9.63 3.18
N PRO A 203 4.86 8.44 3.13
CA PRO A 203 3.68 8.22 2.30
C PRO A 203 2.51 9.16 2.68
N GLU A 204 1.96 9.86 1.69
CA GLU A 204 0.93 10.89 1.84
C GLU A 204 -0.48 10.31 1.71
N VAL A 205 -0.80 9.39 2.58
CA VAL A 205 -2.08 8.67 2.58
C VAL A 205 -2.67 8.60 3.98
N ASP A 206 -3.99 8.77 4.10
CA ASP A 206 -4.71 8.52 5.34
C ASP A 206 -5.12 7.05 5.43
N MET A 207 -4.41 6.28 6.26
CA MET A 207 -4.73 4.86 6.47
C MET A 207 -6.08 4.63 7.18
N ASN A 208 -6.58 5.62 7.95
CA ASN A 208 -7.83 5.49 8.72
C ASN A 208 -9.07 5.44 7.83
N GLY A 209 -8.96 5.91 6.57
CA GLY A 209 -10.00 5.75 5.54
C GLY A 209 -10.08 4.36 4.93
N SER A 210 -9.10 3.49 5.19
CA SER A 210 -9.02 2.14 4.61
C SER A 210 -9.78 1.12 5.45
N ASN A 211 -10.43 0.17 4.76
CA ASN A 211 -11.05 -1.00 5.41
C ASN A 211 -10.05 -2.16 5.56
N SER A 212 -9.11 -2.24 4.65
CA SER A 212 -8.01 -3.20 4.69
C SER A 212 -6.77 -2.63 4.00
N ILE A 213 -5.61 -3.05 4.46
CA ILE A 213 -4.33 -2.78 3.82
C ILE A 213 -3.68 -4.11 3.51
N GLN A 214 -3.29 -4.32 2.27
CA GLN A 214 -2.64 -5.54 1.82
C GLN A 214 -1.22 -5.25 1.39
N VAL A 215 -0.30 -6.16 1.72
CA VAL A 215 1.10 -6.12 1.30
C VAL A 215 1.36 -7.33 0.41
N VAL A 216 1.62 -7.11 -0.86
CA VAL A 216 1.99 -8.15 -1.82
C VAL A 216 3.51 -8.21 -1.91
N LYS A 217 4.10 -9.37 -1.61
CA LYS A 217 5.55 -9.58 -1.55
C LYS A 217 6.14 -10.19 -2.83
N GLY A 218 5.29 -10.74 -3.68
CA GLY A 218 5.68 -11.40 -4.93
C GLY A 218 5.84 -10.43 -6.12
N SER A 219 6.19 -10.98 -7.27
CA SER A 219 6.34 -10.26 -8.53
C SER A 219 5.01 -10.10 -9.29
N ASP A 220 3.98 -9.54 -8.64
CA ASP A 220 2.67 -9.24 -9.28
C ASP A 220 2.70 -7.90 -10.07
N ALA A 221 3.88 -7.54 -10.58
CA ALA A 221 4.11 -6.31 -11.34
C ALA A 221 3.29 -6.25 -12.64
N VAL A 222 2.92 -7.39 -13.20
CA VAL A 222 2.21 -7.47 -14.48
C VAL A 222 0.91 -6.65 -14.48
N ARG A 223 0.12 -6.71 -13.41
CA ARG A 223 -1.13 -5.96 -13.31
C ARG A 223 -0.91 -4.48 -12.97
N TYR A 224 0.07 -4.17 -12.14
CA TYR A 224 0.22 -2.84 -11.54
C TYR A 224 1.24 -1.96 -12.24
N GLY A 225 2.10 -2.52 -13.08
CA GLY A 225 3.09 -1.79 -13.86
C GLY A 225 4.48 -1.81 -13.26
N SER A 226 5.35 -0.97 -13.85
CA SER A 226 6.72 -0.78 -13.38
C SER A 226 6.79 -0.32 -11.92
N GLU A 227 7.94 -0.49 -11.27
CA GLU A 227 8.25 -0.12 -9.87
C GLU A 227 7.76 -1.09 -8.79
N ALA A 228 7.04 -2.17 -9.12
CA ALA A 228 6.64 -3.19 -8.15
C ALA A 228 7.76 -4.23 -7.88
N LEU A 229 9.02 -3.82 -7.78
CA LEU A 229 10.16 -4.73 -7.59
C LEU A 229 10.22 -5.33 -6.18
N GLY A 230 9.94 -4.50 -5.18
CA GLY A 230 9.95 -4.87 -3.77
C GLY A 230 8.63 -5.44 -3.31
N GLY A 231 7.55 -4.90 -3.84
CA GLY A 231 6.19 -5.27 -3.47
C GLY A 231 5.18 -4.14 -3.69
N ILE A 232 3.94 -4.43 -3.30
CA ILE A 232 2.83 -3.51 -3.50
C ILE A 232 2.06 -3.39 -2.19
N ILE A 233 1.73 -2.17 -1.80
CA ILE A 233 0.83 -1.86 -0.68
C ILE A 233 -0.50 -1.41 -1.28
N ILE A 234 -1.58 -2.14 -1.00
CA ILE A 234 -2.91 -1.85 -1.53
C ILE A 234 -3.81 -1.43 -0.38
N MET A 235 -4.30 -0.21 -0.46
CA MET A 235 -5.19 0.41 0.51
C MET A 235 -6.56 0.58 -0.13
N GLU A 236 -7.57 -0.04 0.46
CA GLU A 236 -8.93 0.00 -0.09
C GLU A 236 -9.97 0.35 0.95
N GLN A 237 -10.95 1.14 0.52
CA GLN A 237 -12.15 1.37 1.30
C GLN A 237 -13.09 0.16 1.23
N ALA A 238 -13.98 0.04 2.22
CA ALA A 238 -15.11 -0.88 2.11
C ALA A 238 -16.00 -0.54 0.90
N ALA A 239 -16.73 -1.51 0.39
CA ALA A 239 -17.77 -1.25 -0.61
C ALA A 239 -18.76 -0.20 -0.10
N LEU A 240 -19.29 0.64 -1.01
CA LEU A 240 -20.34 1.59 -0.64
C LEU A 240 -21.63 0.85 -0.27
N PRO A 241 -22.38 1.31 0.75
CA PRO A 241 -23.57 0.63 1.27
C PRO A 241 -24.81 0.90 0.40
N PHE A 242 -24.79 0.45 -0.86
CA PHE A 242 -25.94 0.57 -1.76
C PHE A 242 -27.18 -0.10 -1.18
N ARG A 243 -28.35 0.48 -1.44
CA ARG A 243 -29.67 -0.05 -1.06
C ARG A 243 -29.88 -0.26 0.44
N THR A 244 -28.95 0.19 1.29
CA THR A 244 -29.16 0.15 2.75
C THR A 244 -30.20 1.20 3.18
N LYS A 245 -30.97 0.89 4.23
CA LYS A 245 -31.91 1.84 4.84
C LYS A 245 -31.29 2.62 5.99
N SER A 246 -30.15 2.14 6.53
CA SER A 246 -29.56 2.70 7.74
C SER A 246 -28.37 3.59 7.42
N LEU A 247 -28.30 4.73 8.10
CA LEU A 247 -27.09 5.53 8.21
C LEU A 247 -26.13 4.82 9.16
N LYS A 248 -24.87 4.67 8.75
CA LYS A 248 -23.81 4.08 9.59
C LYS A 248 -22.76 5.14 9.88
N GLY A 249 -22.25 5.12 11.11
CA GLY A 249 -21.15 5.98 11.50
C GLY A 249 -20.19 5.27 12.43
N LYS A 250 -18.93 5.64 12.37
CA LYS A 250 -17.91 5.27 13.35
C LYS A 250 -17.05 6.48 13.69
N GLY A 251 -16.64 6.58 14.94
CA GLY A 251 -15.70 7.59 15.42
C GLY A 251 -14.66 6.93 16.33
N SER A 252 -13.46 7.45 16.32
CA SER A 252 -12.38 7.02 17.22
C SER A 252 -11.56 8.20 17.65
N MET A 253 -11.10 8.18 18.90
CA MET A 253 -10.28 9.21 19.51
C MET A 253 -9.10 8.55 20.19
N LEU A 254 -7.92 9.15 20.06
CA LEU A 254 -6.70 8.74 20.77
C LEU A 254 -6.05 9.93 21.42
N TYR A 255 -5.58 9.73 22.65
CA TYR A 255 -4.60 10.59 23.30
C TYR A 255 -3.32 9.79 23.56
N GLY A 256 -2.17 10.32 23.09
CA GLY A 256 -0.85 9.77 23.34
C GLY A 256 -0.02 10.71 24.19
N SER A 257 0.61 10.22 25.28
CA SER A 257 1.41 11.04 26.19
C SER A 257 2.68 11.57 25.53
N ASN A 258 3.37 10.77 24.71
CA ASN A 258 4.53 11.23 23.96
C ASN A 258 4.07 12.18 22.84
N GLY A 259 4.62 13.38 22.83
CA GLY A 259 4.15 14.49 21.99
C GLY A 259 2.81 15.08 22.43
N ARG A 260 2.20 14.58 23.53
CA ARG A 260 0.84 14.94 23.97
C ARG A 260 -0.12 14.95 22.78
N ARG A 261 -0.04 13.89 21.99
CA ARG A 261 -0.71 13.75 20.70
C ARG A 261 -2.20 13.49 20.89
N PHE A 262 -3.01 14.20 20.11
CA PHE A 262 -4.44 14.00 20.02
C PHE A 262 -4.80 13.63 18.58
N VAL A 263 -5.60 12.56 18.40
CA VAL A 263 -6.10 12.13 17.09
C VAL A 263 -7.60 11.89 17.19
N LEU A 264 -8.35 12.44 16.24
CA LEU A 264 -9.77 12.22 16.06
C LEU A 264 -10.02 11.74 14.64
N THR A 265 -10.77 10.66 14.47
CA THR A 265 -11.23 10.20 13.16
C THR A 265 -12.72 9.89 13.20
N GLY A 266 -13.41 10.21 12.12
CA GLY A 266 -14.83 9.96 11.95
C GLY A 266 -15.17 9.54 10.53
N GLN A 267 -16.15 8.66 10.39
CA GLN A 267 -16.68 8.22 9.10
C GLN A 267 -18.20 8.08 9.20
N MET A 268 -18.88 8.53 8.16
CA MET A 268 -20.32 8.34 7.97
C MET A 268 -20.58 7.81 6.56
N GLU A 269 -21.56 6.89 6.43
CA GLU A 269 -21.93 6.30 5.14
C GLU A 269 -23.40 5.91 5.11
N GLY A 270 -23.99 5.91 3.92
CA GLY A 270 -25.39 5.50 3.71
C GLY A 270 -25.77 5.50 2.24
N ALA A 271 -27.00 5.07 1.96
CA ALA A 271 -27.65 5.26 0.66
C ALA A 271 -28.72 6.34 0.76
N PHE A 272 -29.02 7.01 -0.36
CA PHE A 272 -30.12 7.99 -0.38
C PHE A 272 -31.48 7.29 -0.27
N PRO A 273 -32.37 7.73 0.62
CA PRO A 273 -33.65 7.03 0.87
C PRO A 273 -34.52 6.84 -0.38
N PHE A 274 -34.52 7.83 -1.27
CA PHE A 274 -35.35 7.84 -2.49
C PHE A 274 -34.61 7.32 -3.73
N LEU A 275 -33.25 7.27 -3.70
CA LEU A 275 -32.38 6.83 -4.78
C LEU A 275 -31.42 5.78 -4.24
N ARG A 276 -31.95 4.63 -3.85
CA ARG A 276 -31.20 3.57 -3.14
C ARG A 276 -30.01 2.99 -3.92
N ASP A 277 -30.01 3.18 -5.23
CA ASP A 277 -28.88 2.80 -6.09
C ASP A 277 -27.73 3.81 -6.01
N ILE A 278 -27.91 4.92 -5.26
CA ILE A 278 -26.84 5.89 -4.98
C ILE A 278 -26.46 5.79 -3.50
N ALA A 279 -25.18 5.54 -3.27
CA ALA A 279 -24.59 5.47 -1.92
C ALA A 279 -23.41 6.42 -1.80
N TRP A 280 -23.15 6.86 -0.57
CA TRP A 280 -22.11 7.82 -0.24
C TRP A 280 -21.34 7.45 1.01
N ARG A 281 -20.14 7.98 1.13
CA ARG A 281 -19.29 7.93 2.34
C ARG A 281 -18.52 9.22 2.46
N VAL A 282 -18.40 9.73 3.69
CA VAL A 282 -17.48 10.80 4.07
C VAL A 282 -16.64 10.37 5.26
N GLN A 283 -15.39 10.80 5.28
CA GLN A 283 -14.45 10.44 6.34
C GLN A 283 -13.52 11.63 6.60
N GLY A 284 -13.11 11.81 7.85
CA GLY A 284 -12.12 12.80 8.24
C GLY A 284 -11.22 12.30 9.36
N THR A 285 -9.97 12.76 9.34
CA THR A 285 -8.95 12.54 10.38
C THR A 285 -8.31 13.87 10.73
N CYS A 286 -8.24 14.20 12.01
CA CYS A 286 -7.54 15.36 12.55
C CYS A 286 -6.53 14.88 13.59
N SER A 287 -5.27 15.33 13.50
CA SER A 287 -4.22 14.98 14.46
C SER A 287 -3.36 16.22 14.78
N ASN A 288 -2.98 16.33 16.05
CA ASN A 288 -2.11 17.40 16.54
C ASN A 288 -1.16 16.84 17.60
N SER A 289 0.14 16.99 17.41
CA SER A 289 1.16 16.67 18.40
C SER A 289 2.16 17.80 18.56
N GLY A 290 2.74 17.93 19.75
CA GLY A 290 3.93 18.75 20.01
C GLY A 290 5.20 17.91 19.93
N ASP A 291 6.25 18.39 20.55
CA ASP A 291 7.55 17.75 20.59
C ASP A 291 7.49 16.33 21.15
N HIS A 292 8.18 15.40 20.50
CA HIS A 292 8.31 14.03 20.96
C HIS A 292 9.57 13.85 21.80
N SER A 293 9.58 12.84 22.66
CA SER A 293 10.74 12.49 23.47
C SER A 293 11.24 11.09 23.15
N THR A 294 12.55 10.93 23.25
CA THR A 294 13.21 9.63 23.46
C THR A 294 13.12 9.24 24.94
N ALA A 295 13.71 8.13 25.35
CA ALA A 295 13.82 7.76 26.76
C ALA A 295 14.64 8.77 27.59
N ASN A 296 15.56 9.51 26.95
CA ASN A 296 16.58 10.30 27.64
C ASN A 296 16.49 11.81 27.42
N TYR A 297 15.85 12.27 26.34
CA TYR A 297 15.79 13.69 25.98
C TYR A 297 14.63 14.02 25.06
N LEU A 298 14.27 15.29 25.02
CA LEU A 298 13.23 15.82 24.15
C LEU A 298 13.78 16.09 22.73
N LEU A 299 12.98 15.79 21.73
CA LEU A 299 13.28 16.09 20.33
C LEU A 299 12.51 17.35 19.94
N ASN A 300 13.18 18.48 19.98
CA ASN A 300 12.54 19.78 19.73
C ASN A 300 12.17 19.96 18.25
N ASN A 301 11.07 20.66 18.04
CA ASN A 301 10.46 20.95 16.75
C ASN A 301 10.10 19.67 15.97
N THR A 302 9.54 18.67 16.65
CA THR A 302 9.07 17.41 16.04
C THR A 302 7.55 17.27 16.07
N GLY A 303 6.82 18.33 16.35
CA GLY A 303 5.37 18.37 16.33
C GLY A 303 4.79 18.15 14.94
N THR A 304 3.54 17.65 14.88
CA THR A 304 2.80 17.43 13.63
C THR A 304 1.39 18.02 13.71
N ARG A 305 0.87 18.47 12.57
CA ARG A 305 -0.53 18.86 12.36
C ARG A 305 -1.05 18.20 11.09
N GLU A 306 -2.11 17.41 11.23
CA GLU A 306 -2.67 16.63 10.14
C GLU A 306 -4.17 16.91 10.03
N LEU A 307 -4.64 17.06 8.80
CA LEU A 307 -6.07 17.16 8.47
C LEU A 307 -6.33 16.41 7.15
N HIS A 308 -6.96 15.26 7.25
CA HIS A 308 -7.29 14.45 6.11
C HIS A 308 -8.79 14.35 5.95
N THR A 309 -9.27 14.46 4.73
CA THR A 309 -10.69 14.32 4.41
C THR A 309 -10.85 13.47 3.16
N SER A 310 -11.91 12.68 3.11
CA SER A 310 -12.28 11.95 1.90
C SER A 310 -13.79 11.84 1.74
N ALA A 311 -14.22 11.76 0.47
CA ALA A 311 -15.60 11.54 0.11
C ALA A 311 -15.68 10.52 -1.02
N SER A 312 -16.71 9.68 -0.99
CA SER A 312 -17.02 8.72 -2.05
C SER A 312 -18.52 8.83 -2.39
N LEU A 313 -18.82 8.75 -3.67
CA LEU A 313 -20.18 8.69 -4.21
C LEU A 313 -20.23 7.56 -5.22
N GLY A 314 -21.27 6.75 -5.21
CA GLY A 314 -21.43 5.66 -6.16
C GLY A 314 -22.86 5.48 -6.63
N TYR A 315 -23.01 4.96 -7.84
CA TYR A 315 -24.23 4.50 -8.45
C TYR A 315 -24.06 3.04 -8.87
N ASP A 316 -25.02 2.18 -8.52
CA ASP A 316 -24.99 0.75 -8.84
C ASP A 316 -26.39 0.28 -9.27
N HIS A 317 -26.58 0.12 -10.56
CA HIS A 317 -27.85 -0.38 -11.11
C HIS A 317 -27.63 -1.31 -12.31
N GLY A 318 -28.20 -2.49 -12.23
CA GLY A 318 -28.13 -3.48 -13.30
C GLY A 318 -26.70 -3.84 -13.70
N ARG A 319 -26.33 -3.51 -14.95
CA ARG A 319 -25.01 -3.82 -15.52
C ARG A 319 -23.95 -2.75 -15.26
N LEU A 320 -24.34 -1.57 -14.73
CA LEU A 320 -23.49 -0.41 -14.61
C LEU A 320 -23.23 -0.06 -13.15
N ARG A 321 -21.94 0.02 -12.77
CA ARG A 321 -21.52 0.62 -11.50
C ARG A 321 -20.55 1.76 -11.80
N ILE A 322 -20.84 2.93 -11.24
CA ILE A 322 -19.98 4.12 -11.31
C ILE A 322 -19.62 4.52 -9.88
N GLN A 323 -18.37 4.87 -9.65
CA GLN A 323 -17.92 5.36 -8.35
C GLN A 323 -16.96 6.53 -8.54
N GLY A 324 -17.14 7.58 -7.75
CA GLY A 324 -16.22 8.68 -7.59
C GLY A 324 -15.64 8.68 -6.19
N PHE A 325 -14.37 9.01 -6.08
CA PHE A 325 -13.64 9.19 -4.82
C PHE A 325 -12.83 10.47 -4.90
N TYR A 326 -12.83 11.23 -3.83
CA TYR A 326 -11.94 12.38 -3.64
C TYR A 326 -11.33 12.33 -2.26
N SER A 327 -10.04 12.66 -2.15
CA SER A 327 -9.37 12.85 -0.87
C SER A 327 -8.43 14.05 -0.88
N ARG A 328 -8.30 14.70 0.29
CA ARG A 328 -7.31 15.71 0.58
C ARG A 328 -6.53 15.29 1.81
N PHE A 329 -5.25 15.08 1.63
CA PHE A 329 -4.27 14.85 2.69
C PHE A 329 -3.56 16.18 2.96
N TYR A 330 -3.50 16.61 4.22
CA TYR A 330 -2.71 17.76 4.65
C TYR A 330 -1.87 17.35 5.84
N ASN A 331 -0.58 17.62 5.76
CA ASN A 331 0.36 17.43 6.86
C ASN A 331 1.35 18.59 6.93
N ARG A 332 1.54 19.13 8.16
CA ARG A 332 2.63 20.02 8.49
C ARG A 332 3.41 19.40 9.63
N MET A 333 4.71 19.20 9.41
CA MET A 333 5.60 18.58 10.39
C MET A 333 6.84 19.42 10.61
N GLY A 334 7.24 19.57 11.86
CA GLY A 334 8.50 20.20 12.25
C GLY A 334 9.67 19.29 11.87
N VAL A 335 10.77 19.90 11.48
CA VAL A 335 12.07 19.25 11.28
C VAL A 335 12.95 19.60 12.46
N MET A 336 13.59 18.61 13.06
CA MET A 336 14.40 18.79 14.25
C MET A 336 15.53 19.79 14.01
N LEU A 337 15.72 20.76 14.91
CA LEU A 337 16.74 21.79 14.77
C LEU A 337 18.16 21.22 14.63
N SER A 338 18.43 20.10 15.29
CA SER A 338 19.72 19.40 15.17
C SER A 338 19.98 18.80 13.79
N ALA A 339 19.00 18.71 12.90
CA ALA A 339 19.21 18.38 11.48
C ALA A 339 19.81 19.56 10.69
N GLN A 340 19.75 20.79 11.24
CA GLN A 340 20.43 21.94 10.61
C GLN A 340 21.93 21.88 10.92
N MET A 341 22.71 21.66 9.89
CA MET A 341 24.14 21.53 10.02
C MET A 341 24.82 22.92 10.09
N GLY A 342 25.84 23.00 10.93
CA GLY A 342 26.71 24.18 11.05
C GLY A 342 28.04 23.98 10.30
N SER A 343 29.15 24.23 10.98
CA SER A 343 30.48 23.93 10.47
C SER A 343 30.75 22.43 10.41
N GLU A 344 31.82 22.04 9.73
CA GLU A 344 32.27 20.65 9.66
C GLU A 344 32.64 20.09 11.04
N ASP A 345 33.29 20.91 11.90
CA ASP A 345 33.58 20.53 13.29
C ASP A 345 32.32 20.24 14.08
N LEU A 346 31.25 21.03 13.88
CA LEU A 346 29.97 20.82 14.55
C LEU A 346 29.27 19.56 14.06
N LEU A 347 29.39 19.24 12.78
CA LEU A 347 28.91 17.98 12.22
C LEU A 347 29.59 16.78 12.87
N ALA A 348 30.93 16.80 12.93
CA ALA A 348 31.72 15.74 13.57
C ALA A 348 31.36 15.57 15.06
N GLU A 349 31.21 16.68 15.80
CA GLU A 349 30.81 16.67 17.20
C GLU A 349 29.40 16.06 17.41
N ARG A 350 28.44 16.37 16.55
CA ARG A 350 27.07 15.79 16.62
C ARG A 350 27.06 14.31 16.33
N ILE A 351 27.82 13.86 15.31
CA ILE A 351 27.98 12.42 15.03
C ILE A 351 28.61 11.71 16.24
N ARG A 352 29.63 12.29 16.84
CA ARG A 352 30.32 11.72 18.01
C ARG A 352 29.39 11.63 19.24
N LEU A 353 28.57 12.64 19.50
CA LEU A 353 27.65 12.67 20.64
C LEU A 353 26.44 11.74 20.45
N GLY A 354 25.97 11.56 19.23
CA GLY A 354 24.78 10.74 18.91
C GLY A 354 23.48 11.26 19.55
N ARG A 355 23.44 12.55 19.95
CA ARG A 355 22.28 13.22 20.55
C ARG A 355 22.28 14.72 20.25
N PRO A 356 21.15 15.43 20.38
CA PRO A 356 21.12 16.90 20.29
C PRO A 356 22.10 17.55 21.26
N LEU A 357 22.78 18.62 20.83
CA LEU A 357 23.67 19.41 21.68
C LEU A 357 22.90 20.19 22.74
N HIS A 358 21.69 20.62 22.42
CA HIS A 358 20.79 21.37 23.26
C HIS A 358 19.35 20.87 23.12
N THR A 359 18.60 20.92 24.20
CA THR A 359 17.16 20.61 24.23
C THR A 359 16.41 21.70 24.97
N ASP A 360 15.35 22.22 24.31
CA ASP A 360 14.44 23.21 24.88
C ASP A 360 13.26 22.55 25.58
N PRO A 361 12.50 23.27 26.43
CA PRO A 361 11.25 22.78 26.99
C PRO A 361 10.24 22.35 25.93
N PHE A 362 9.31 21.47 26.30
CA PHE A 362 8.25 21.01 25.44
C PHE A 362 7.44 22.14 24.79
N ALA A 363 7.29 22.11 23.49
CA ALA A 363 6.46 23.03 22.72
C ALA A 363 5.44 22.28 21.81
N ARG A 364 4.28 22.93 21.59
CA ARG A 364 3.31 22.50 20.57
C ARG A 364 3.44 23.27 19.26
N SER A 365 4.11 24.41 19.30
CA SER A 365 4.34 25.22 18.10
C SER A 365 5.31 24.50 17.16
N ILE A 366 5.00 24.54 15.89
CA ILE A 366 5.91 24.10 14.83
C ILE A 366 6.59 25.37 14.30
N THR A 367 7.89 25.47 14.53
CA THR A 367 8.74 26.58 14.09
C THR A 367 9.59 26.16 12.88
N TYR A 368 10.43 27.04 12.38
CA TYR A 368 11.40 26.68 11.35
C TYR A 368 12.51 25.79 11.95
N PRO A 369 12.99 24.79 11.17
CA PRO A 369 12.53 24.33 9.88
C PRO A 369 11.28 23.44 9.96
N TYR A 370 10.46 23.42 8.88
CA TYR A 370 9.32 22.52 8.77
C TYR A 370 9.00 22.18 7.31
N GLN A 371 8.28 21.09 7.14
CA GLN A 371 7.69 20.64 5.86
C GLN A 371 6.17 20.78 5.93
N GLU A 372 5.58 21.17 4.81
CA GLU A 372 4.12 21.26 4.64
C GLU A 372 3.72 20.65 3.29
N VAL A 373 2.74 19.73 3.33
CA VAL A 373 2.28 18.99 2.16
C VAL A 373 0.77 19.02 2.08
N THR A 374 0.25 19.26 0.87
CA THR A 374 -1.16 19.05 0.52
C THR A 374 -1.25 18.14 -0.70
N HIS A 375 -1.71 16.92 -0.51
CA HIS A 375 -1.94 15.97 -1.60
C HIS A 375 -3.44 15.77 -1.82
N GLN A 376 -3.90 16.00 -3.05
CA GLN A 376 -5.28 15.81 -3.47
C GLN A 376 -5.36 14.70 -4.49
N THR A 377 -6.35 13.82 -4.34
CA THR A 377 -6.56 12.69 -5.25
C THR A 377 -8.05 12.61 -5.62
N ALA A 378 -8.34 12.59 -6.91
CA ALA A 378 -9.67 12.28 -7.44
C ALA A 378 -9.62 11.02 -8.29
N VAL A 379 -10.57 10.09 -8.08
CA VAL A 379 -10.63 8.80 -8.81
C VAL A 379 -12.04 8.56 -9.30
N GLY A 380 -12.20 8.29 -10.59
CA GLY A 380 -13.42 7.78 -11.21
C GLY A 380 -13.26 6.31 -11.59
N LYS A 381 -14.25 5.47 -11.27
CA LYS A 381 -14.29 4.06 -11.62
C LYS A 381 -15.61 3.73 -12.30
N ILE A 382 -15.56 3.00 -13.40
CA ILE A 382 -16.73 2.47 -14.09
C ILE A 382 -16.55 0.97 -14.27
N ARG A 383 -17.56 0.20 -13.87
CA ARG A 383 -17.69 -1.21 -14.20
C ARG A 383 -18.91 -1.40 -15.07
N PHE A 384 -18.75 -2.01 -16.23
CA PHE A 384 -19.83 -2.40 -17.10
C PHE A 384 -19.81 -3.91 -17.32
N SER A 385 -20.90 -4.59 -16.95
CA SER A 385 -21.05 -6.04 -17.13
C SER A 385 -21.61 -6.35 -18.51
N MET A 386 -20.88 -7.12 -19.31
CA MET A 386 -21.26 -7.54 -20.66
C MET A 386 -21.82 -8.97 -20.67
N CYS A 387 -22.43 -9.40 -19.56
CA CYS A 387 -22.95 -10.77 -19.37
C CYS A 387 -21.86 -11.83 -19.61
N ASP A 388 -22.09 -12.74 -20.57
CA ASP A 388 -21.23 -13.89 -20.84
C ASP A 388 -19.86 -13.51 -21.42
N VAL A 389 -19.71 -12.28 -21.93
CA VAL A 389 -18.45 -11.76 -22.47
C VAL A 389 -17.55 -11.15 -21.40
N GLY A 390 -18.03 -11.09 -20.14
CA GLY A 390 -17.25 -10.62 -19.00
C GLY A 390 -17.55 -9.18 -18.57
N ASN A 391 -16.57 -8.55 -17.92
CA ASN A 391 -16.72 -7.21 -17.37
C ASN A 391 -15.64 -6.28 -17.92
N LEU A 392 -16.07 -5.07 -18.26
CA LEU A 392 -15.17 -3.99 -18.63
C LEU A 392 -15.03 -3.03 -17.44
N TYR A 393 -13.79 -2.65 -17.12
CA TYR A 393 -13.47 -1.73 -16.05
C TYR A 393 -12.67 -0.57 -16.62
N TRP A 394 -13.16 0.63 -16.42
CA TRP A 394 -12.41 1.86 -16.65
C TRP A 394 -12.09 2.52 -15.32
N LYS A 395 -10.91 3.09 -15.22
CA LYS A 395 -10.51 3.92 -14.09
C LYS A 395 -9.68 5.08 -14.57
N GLY A 396 -10.09 6.29 -14.18
CA GLY A 396 -9.35 7.52 -14.36
C GLY A 396 -9.02 8.15 -13.02
N SER A 397 -7.82 8.73 -12.86
CA SER A 397 -7.48 9.48 -11.66
C SER A 397 -6.65 10.71 -11.99
N TRP A 398 -6.81 11.71 -11.14
CA TRP A 398 -6.04 12.93 -11.07
C TRP A 398 -5.46 13.10 -9.68
N GLN A 399 -4.20 13.53 -9.61
CA GLN A 399 -3.54 13.87 -8.37
C GLN A 399 -2.84 15.20 -8.49
N LYS A 400 -2.84 15.95 -7.39
CA LYS A 400 -2.07 17.17 -7.21
C LYS A 400 -1.37 17.11 -5.88
N ASP A 401 -0.05 17.26 -5.89
CA ASP A 401 0.79 17.34 -4.71
C ASP A 401 1.48 18.71 -4.67
N ASP A 402 1.20 19.45 -3.60
CA ASP A 402 1.82 20.74 -3.30
C ASP A 402 2.71 20.56 -2.05
N ARG A 403 4.03 20.65 -2.21
CA ARG A 403 5.01 20.49 -1.14
C ARG A 403 5.81 21.76 -0.94
N GLN A 404 5.96 22.18 0.31
CA GLN A 404 6.82 23.28 0.72
C GLN A 404 7.72 22.86 1.87
N GLU A 405 8.99 23.24 1.78
CA GLU A 405 9.96 23.07 2.86
C GLU A 405 10.55 24.43 3.23
N LYS A 406 10.44 24.78 4.49
CA LYS A 406 10.88 26.06 5.01
C LYS A 406 12.03 25.86 5.99
N ARG A 407 13.04 26.69 5.90
CA ARG A 407 14.22 26.67 6.77
C ARG A 407 14.51 28.04 7.37
N ILE A 408 15.37 28.10 8.38
CA ILE A 408 15.85 29.36 8.94
C ILE A 408 16.73 30.06 7.89
N ARG A 409 16.42 31.32 7.62
CA ARG A 409 17.14 32.19 6.68
C ARG A 409 17.36 33.55 7.28
N ARG A 410 18.49 34.20 6.94
CA ARG A 410 18.80 35.57 7.39
C ARG A 410 17.82 36.62 6.86
N LEU A 411 17.29 36.43 5.64
CA LEU A 411 16.46 37.39 4.91
C LEU A 411 15.12 36.75 4.49
N GLY A 412 14.27 36.35 5.45
CA GLY A 412 12.92 35.90 5.15
C GLY A 412 12.73 34.39 5.20
N SER A 413 12.58 33.85 6.40
CA SER A 413 12.29 32.42 6.63
C SER A 413 10.92 31.97 6.07
N ASP A 414 10.03 32.91 5.76
CA ASP A 414 8.71 32.63 5.16
C ASP A 414 8.79 32.15 3.72
N ILE A 415 9.88 32.52 2.98
CA ILE A 415 10.09 32.05 1.63
C ILE A 415 10.55 30.58 1.71
N PRO A 416 9.82 29.62 1.09
CA PRO A 416 10.21 28.22 1.16
C PRO A 416 11.57 27.99 0.48
N ALA A 417 12.36 27.07 1.02
CA ALA A 417 13.58 26.58 0.39
C ALA A 417 13.28 25.63 -0.76
N VAL A 418 12.22 24.82 -0.61
CA VAL A 418 11.68 23.93 -1.63
C VAL A 418 10.20 24.26 -1.78
N SER A 419 9.74 24.38 -3.03
CA SER A 419 8.31 24.51 -3.37
C SER A 419 8.07 23.73 -4.65
N LEU A 420 7.46 22.54 -4.52
CA LEU A 420 7.20 21.63 -5.62
C LEU A 420 5.70 21.52 -5.86
N HIS A 421 5.34 21.48 -7.13
CA HIS A 421 4.00 21.19 -7.61
C HIS A 421 4.04 20.02 -8.56
N LEU A 422 3.39 18.92 -8.17
CA LEU A 422 3.28 17.74 -9.00
C LEU A 422 1.82 17.52 -9.41
N TYR A 423 1.60 17.28 -10.69
CA TYR A 423 0.34 16.83 -11.24
C TYR A 423 0.51 15.44 -11.86
N SER A 424 -0.47 14.57 -11.64
CA SER A 424 -0.49 13.25 -12.24
C SER A 424 -1.87 12.91 -12.78
N PHE A 425 -1.92 12.36 -13.99
CA PHE A 425 -3.13 11.82 -14.61
C PHE A 425 -2.88 10.37 -14.96
N GLN A 426 -3.76 9.49 -14.51
CA GLN A 426 -3.67 8.07 -14.81
C GLN A 426 -4.99 7.58 -15.37
N ASN A 427 -4.92 6.77 -16.43
CA ASN A 427 -6.06 6.10 -17.01
C ASN A 427 -5.73 4.63 -17.22
N SER A 428 -6.70 3.77 -16.96
CA SER A 428 -6.58 2.34 -17.23
C SER A 428 -7.91 1.78 -17.73
N LEU A 429 -7.82 0.87 -18.67
CA LEU A 429 -8.93 0.08 -19.18
C LEU A 429 -8.57 -1.38 -19.00
N ARG A 430 -9.50 -2.16 -18.50
CA ARG A 430 -9.32 -3.58 -18.23
C ARG A 430 -10.56 -4.35 -18.58
N TRP A 431 -10.39 -5.40 -19.38
CA TRP A 431 -11.41 -6.39 -19.65
C TRP A 431 -11.11 -7.68 -18.91
N LYS A 432 -12.11 -8.23 -18.24
CA LYS A 432 -12.01 -9.45 -17.48
C LYS A 432 -13.10 -10.42 -17.90
N TRP A 433 -12.70 -11.63 -18.25
CA TRP A 433 -13.57 -12.68 -18.69
C TRP A 433 -13.30 -13.97 -17.93
N ASN A 434 -14.38 -14.63 -17.49
CA ASN A 434 -14.34 -15.88 -16.77
C ASN A 434 -15.11 -16.92 -17.58
N TYR A 435 -14.47 -18.03 -17.89
CA TYR A 435 -15.09 -19.15 -18.62
C TYR A 435 -14.67 -20.47 -18.00
N ASN A 436 -15.60 -21.20 -17.39
CA ASN A 436 -15.34 -22.42 -16.62
C ASN A 436 -14.21 -22.18 -15.57
N SER A 437 -13.13 -22.95 -15.68
CA SER A 437 -11.95 -22.85 -14.82
C SER A 437 -10.94 -21.77 -15.26
N TRP A 438 -11.17 -21.10 -16.39
CA TRP A 438 -10.30 -20.08 -16.94
C TRP A 438 -10.75 -18.68 -16.56
N GLN A 439 -9.80 -17.85 -16.19
CA GLN A 439 -9.99 -16.42 -16.03
C GLN A 439 -8.95 -15.70 -16.87
N THR A 440 -9.40 -14.79 -17.71
CA THR A 440 -8.54 -13.97 -18.56
C THR A 440 -8.73 -12.51 -18.22
N GLU A 441 -7.63 -11.78 -18.13
CA GLU A 441 -7.63 -10.34 -17.94
C GLU A 441 -6.67 -9.71 -18.94
N ILE A 442 -7.16 -8.73 -19.71
CA ILE A 442 -6.36 -7.93 -20.63
C ILE A 442 -6.57 -6.48 -20.24
N GLY A 443 -5.49 -5.71 -20.17
CA GLY A 443 -5.60 -4.32 -19.78
C GLY A 443 -4.49 -3.45 -20.35
N GLY A 444 -4.78 -2.15 -20.34
CA GLY A 444 -3.82 -1.11 -20.68
C GLY A 444 -3.90 0.04 -19.69
N GLN A 445 -2.80 0.73 -19.53
CA GLN A 445 -2.74 1.94 -18.71
C GLN A 445 -1.82 2.97 -19.33
N ILE A 446 -2.12 4.23 -19.03
CA ILE A 446 -1.29 5.38 -19.35
C ILE A 446 -1.23 6.31 -18.14
N MET A 447 -0.06 6.88 -17.89
CA MET A 447 0.18 7.84 -16.82
C MET A 447 1.01 9.01 -17.34
N PHE A 448 0.64 10.22 -16.93
CA PHE A 448 1.39 11.45 -17.16
C PHE A 448 1.69 12.09 -15.82
N ILE A 449 2.93 12.54 -15.65
CA ILE A 449 3.38 13.30 -14.49
C ILE A 449 4.02 14.59 -15.01
N ASP A 450 3.71 15.70 -14.33
CA ASP A 450 4.35 16.99 -14.51
C ASP A 450 4.76 17.51 -13.13
N ASN A 451 6.06 17.66 -12.91
CA ASN A 451 6.62 18.16 -11.65
C ASN A 451 7.47 19.42 -11.94
N HIS A 452 7.11 20.50 -11.29
CA HIS A 452 7.85 21.75 -11.42
C HIS A 452 8.06 22.46 -10.08
N SER A 453 9.21 23.06 -9.95
CA SER A 453 9.57 23.92 -8.83
C SER A 453 9.05 25.33 -9.05
N ARG A 454 8.49 25.93 -8.01
CA ARG A 454 8.05 27.32 -8.03
C ARG A 454 9.29 28.23 -8.03
N ALA A 455 9.28 29.24 -8.92
CA ALA A 455 10.31 30.27 -8.94
C ALA A 455 10.27 31.14 -7.66
N GLY A 456 11.38 31.83 -7.37
CA GLY A 456 11.48 32.80 -6.29
C GLY A 456 11.87 32.22 -4.91
N THR A 457 12.22 30.94 -4.83
CA THR A 457 12.74 30.33 -3.59
C THR A 457 14.15 30.83 -3.23
N GLY A 458 14.91 31.33 -4.22
CA GLY A 458 16.32 31.72 -4.05
C GLY A 458 17.24 30.54 -3.69
N VAL A 459 16.80 29.32 -3.93
CA VAL A 459 17.57 28.07 -3.78
C VAL A 459 17.37 27.25 -5.03
N VAL A 460 18.45 26.64 -5.52
CA VAL A 460 18.39 25.68 -6.62
C VAL A 460 17.67 24.43 -6.12
N PRO A 461 16.61 23.97 -6.82
CA PRO A 461 15.92 22.75 -6.44
C PRO A 461 16.85 21.54 -6.46
N VAL A 462 16.67 20.62 -5.50
CA VAL A 462 17.44 19.36 -5.44
C VAL A 462 17.22 18.51 -6.70
N ILE A 463 16.03 18.60 -7.30
CA ILE A 463 15.67 17.92 -8.56
C ILE A 463 15.27 18.96 -9.63
N PRO A 464 15.58 18.72 -10.92
CA PRO A 464 15.09 19.55 -12.01
C PRO A 464 13.58 19.42 -12.19
N ASN A 465 12.97 20.36 -12.91
CA ASN A 465 11.62 20.18 -13.41
C ASN A 465 11.56 18.99 -14.36
N TYR A 466 10.49 18.23 -14.35
CA TYR A 466 10.37 17.09 -15.25
C TYR A 466 8.95 16.78 -15.65
N THR A 467 8.81 16.18 -16.81
CA THR A 467 7.59 15.51 -17.26
C THR A 467 7.89 14.04 -17.51
N GLU A 468 6.92 13.19 -17.18
CA GLU A 468 7.01 11.75 -17.38
C GLU A 468 5.75 11.22 -18.04
N THR A 469 5.93 10.35 -19.02
CA THR A 469 4.87 9.60 -19.69
C THR A 469 5.16 8.13 -19.57
N GLN A 470 4.24 7.37 -19.01
CA GLN A 470 4.29 5.90 -18.96
C GLN A 470 3.09 5.32 -19.71
N ALA A 471 3.31 4.27 -20.49
CA ALA A 471 2.24 3.50 -21.11
C ALA A 471 2.57 2.01 -21.02
N GLY A 472 1.55 1.17 -20.79
CA GLY A 472 1.75 -0.28 -20.71
C GLY A 472 0.49 -1.05 -21.07
N ILE A 473 0.70 -2.24 -21.66
CA ILE A 473 -0.34 -3.21 -21.96
C ILE A 473 0.02 -4.54 -21.33
N TYR A 474 -0.98 -5.30 -20.89
CA TYR A 474 -0.76 -6.58 -20.25
C TYR A 474 -1.87 -7.59 -20.52
N GLY A 475 -1.50 -8.88 -20.39
CA GLY A 475 -2.43 -10.01 -20.39
C GLY A 475 -2.09 -10.96 -19.25
N ILE A 476 -3.13 -11.46 -18.58
CA ILE A 476 -3.02 -12.45 -17.51
C ILE A 476 -4.02 -13.55 -17.78
N GLY A 477 -3.55 -14.81 -17.74
CA GLY A 477 -4.37 -16.01 -17.80
C GLY A 477 -4.25 -16.78 -16.49
N LYS A 478 -5.39 -17.24 -15.96
CA LYS A 478 -5.47 -18.12 -14.80
C LYS A 478 -6.26 -19.36 -15.13
N TYR A 479 -5.83 -20.47 -14.58
CA TYR A 479 -6.55 -21.73 -14.61
C TYR A 479 -6.69 -22.29 -13.21
N ASP A 480 -7.92 -22.42 -12.73
CA ASP A 480 -8.23 -23.00 -11.42
C ASP A 480 -8.69 -24.45 -11.59
N TYR A 481 -8.08 -25.35 -10.82
CA TYR A 481 -8.50 -26.74 -10.70
C TYR A 481 -8.93 -27.05 -9.25
N SER A 482 -9.49 -28.21 -8.98
CA SER A 482 -10.18 -28.53 -7.71
C SER A 482 -9.34 -28.25 -6.43
N LYS A 483 -8.03 -28.46 -6.50
CA LYS A 483 -7.12 -28.29 -5.34
C LYS A 483 -6.12 -27.15 -5.50
N GLY A 484 -6.23 -26.34 -6.56
CA GLY A 484 -5.25 -25.28 -6.74
C GLY A 484 -5.47 -24.51 -8.03
N GLY A 485 -4.45 -23.76 -8.44
CA GLY A 485 -4.50 -22.99 -9.68
C GLY A 485 -3.13 -22.55 -10.11
N VAL A 486 -3.04 -22.21 -11.39
CA VAL A 486 -1.85 -21.62 -12.01
C VAL A 486 -2.20 -20.30 -12.67
N GLU A 487 -1.24 -19.41 -12.76
CA GLU A 487 -1.39 -18.10 -13.36
C GLU A 487 -0.13 -17.76 -14.16
N ALA A 488 -0.32 -17.17 -15.32
CA ALA A 488 0.75 -16.58 -16.10
C ALA A 488 0.34 -15.19 -16.58
N GLY A 489 1.27 -14.26 -16.53
CA GLY A 489 1.05 -12.90 -17.01
C GLY A 489 2.26 -12.34 -17.72
N VAL A 490 2.01 -11.48 -18.70
CA VAL A 490 3.03 -10.72 -19.42
C VAL A 490 2.57 -9.28 -19.58
N ARG A 491 3.52 -8.35 -19.53
CA ARG A 491 3.30 -6.93 -19.69
C ARG A 491 4.45 -6.29 -20.45
N PHE A 492 4.13 -5.35 -21.31
CA PHE A 492 5.09 -4.46 -21.95
C PHE A 492 4.83 -3.04 -21.49
N ASP A 493 5.89 -2.32 -21.10
CA ASP A 493 5.84 -0.93 -20.66
C ASP A 493 6.87 -0.09 -21.41
N GLY A 494 6.48 1.15 -21.72
CA GLY A 494 7.34 2.23 -22.16
C GLY A 494 7.24 3.42 -21.22
N GLN A 495 8.37 4.04 -20.93
CA GLN A 495 8.48 5.27 -20.14
C GLN A 495 9.41 6.27 -20.84
N GLU A 496 8.96 7.51 -20.94
CA GLU A 496 9.77 8.65 -21.36
C GLU A 496 9.75 9.69 -20.25
N THR A 497 10.94 10.11 -19.81
CA THR A 497 11.15 11.17 -18.82
C THR A 497 11.99 12.27 -19.43
N ARG A 498 11.52 13.52 -19.33
CA ARG A 498 12.19 14.72 -19.77
C ARG A 498 12.44 15.61 -18.56
N ALA A 499 13.70 15.86 -18.26
CA ALA A 499 14.11 16.69 -17.13
C ALA A 499 14.89 17.93 -17.63
N SER A 500 14.67 19.06 -16.98
CA SER A 500 15.32 20.33 -17.34
C SER A 500 15.44 21.22 -16.11
N GLY A 501 16.63 21.71 -15.82
CA GLY A 501 16.93 22.59 -14.69
C GLY A 501 18.27 23.30 -14.87
N TYR A 502 18.64 24.08 -13.86
CA TYR A 502 19.91 24.75 -13.74
C TYR A 502 20.59 24.35 -12.43
N ASP A 503 21.89 24.10 -12.48
CA ASP A 503 22.67 23.85 -11.28
C ASP A 503 22.95 25.16 -10.52
N TRP A 504 23.60 25.08 -9.38
CA TRP A 504 23.91 26.23 -8.53
C TRP A 504 24.93 27.22 -9.16
N THR A 505 25.61 26.82 -10.25
CA THR A 505 26.49 27.68 -11.07
C THR A 505 25.76 28.29 -12.24
N GLY A 506 24.48 27.95 -12.47
CA GLY A 506 23.66 28.44 -13.58
C GLY A 506 23.80 27.62 -14.87
N ASN A 507 24.54 26.50 -14.86
CA ASN A 507 24.65 25.63 -16.01
C ASN A 507 23.37 24.81 -16.20
N PRO A 508 22.87 24.66 -17.43
CA PRO A 508 21.72 23.79 -17.69
C PRO A 508 22.08 22.31 -17.50
N TYR A 509 21.18 21.55 -16.85
CA TYR A 509 21.32 20.12 -16.71
C TYR A 509 19.96 19.40 -16.86
N GLY A 510 19.98 18.09 -17.04
CA GLY A 510 18.82 17.28 -17.32
C GLY A 510 18.97 16.48 -18.61
N GLY A 511 17.87 16.18 -19.26
CA GLY A 511 17.85 15.42 -20.51
C GLY A 511 16.60 14.60 -20.71
N THR A 512 16.54 13.89 -21.83
CA THR A 512 15.45 12.96 -22.15
C THR A 512 15.94 11.53 -22.01
N ARG A 513 15.22 10.72 -21.21
CA ARG A 513 15.51 9.31 -21.01
C ARG A 513 14.30 8.48 -21.44
N LYS A 514 14.54 7.38 -22.16
CA LYS A 514 13.51 6.45 -22.63
C LYS A 514 13.85 5.04 -22.19
N PHE A 515 12.87 4.36 -21.63
CA PHE A 515 13.00 3.00 -21.13
C PHE A 515 11.85 2.15 -21.65
N ASN A 516 12.17 0.98 -22.19
CA ASN A 516 11.17 -0.02 -22.62
C ASN A 516 11.56 -1.36 -22.04
N ASN A 517 10.63 -2.05 -21.41
CA ASN A 517 10.89 -3.35 -20.81
C ASN A 517 9.63 -4.24 -20.83
N ILE A 518 9.87 -5.54 -20.72
CA ILE A 518 8.84 -6.55 -20.54
C ILE A 518 8.89 -7.00 -19.07
N SER A 519 7.73 -7.16 -18.44
CA SER A 519 7.58 -7.84 -17.14
C SER A 519 6.78 -9.12 -17.35
N TYR A 520 7.06 -10.14 -16.56
CA TYR A 520 6.26 -11.38 -16.56
C TYR A 520 6.18 -11.98 -15.17
N SER A 521 5.13 -12.78 -14.93
CA SER A 521 4.96 -13.54 -13.71
C SER A 521 4.34 -14.91 -13.99
N LEU A 522 4.81 -15.88 -13.21
CA LEU A 522 4.27 -17.24 -13.16
C LEU A 522 3.95 -17.55 -11.71
N GLY A 523 2.72 -17.90 -11.42
CA GLY A 523 2.27 -18.22 -10.08
C GLY A 523 1.53 -19.54 -10.04
N ALA A 524 1.64 -20.27 -8.93
CA ALA A 524 0.88 -21.46 -8.69
C ALA A 524 0.54 -21.58 -7.20
N HIS A 525 -0.60 -22.20 -6.90
CA HIS A 525 -0.92 -22.64 -5.57
C HIS A 525 -1.51 -24.03 -5.58
N HIS A 526 -1.27 -24.79 -4.52
CA HIS A 526 -1.82 -26.13 -4.36
C HIS A 526 -2.21 -26.42 -2.90
N LEU A 527 -3.38 -26.99 -2.70
CA LEU A 527 -3.90 -27.45 -1.41
C LEU A 527 -3.61 -28.95 -1.28
N PHE A 528 -2.60 -29.34 -0.50
CA PHE A 528 -2.26 -30.76 -0.24
C PHE A 528 -3.31 -31.46 0.59
N SER A 529 -3.92 -30.72 1.54
CA SER A 529 -5.03 -31.17 2.38
C SER A 529 -5.93 -29.97 2.66
N GLY A 530 -7.03 -30.16 3.39
CA GLY A 530 -7.87 -29.03 3.83
C GLY A 530 -7.15 -27.97 4.67
N HIS A 531 -5.91 -28.21 5.10
CA HIS A 531 -5.18 -27.35 6.04
C HIS A 531 -3.85 -26.83 5.47
N TRP A 532 -3.19 -27.55 4.54
CA TRP A 532 -1.90 -27.20 4.00
C TRP A 532 -2.01 -26.60 2.60
N LYS A 533 -1.42 -25.43 2.41
CA LYS A 533 -1.34 -24.75 1.11
C LYS A 533 0.12 -24.39 0.80
N LEU A 534 0.54 -24.68 -0.41
CA LEU A 534 1.77 -24.14 -1.01
C LEU A 534 1.39 -23.08 -2.04
N THR A 535 2.05 -21.94 -1.99
CA THR A 535 1.97 -20.89 -3.01
C THR A 535 3.38 -20.61 -3.51
N THR A 536 3.58 -20.54 -4.81
CA THR A 536 4.88 -20.15 -5.38
C THR A 536 4.66 -19.14 -6.50
N ASN A 537 5.58 -18.19 -6.59
CA ASN A 537 5.55 -17.15 -7.61
C ASN A 537 6.98 -16.88 -8.09
N PHE A 538 7.15 -16.82 -9.40
CA PHE A 538 8.38 -16.40 -10.05
C PHE A 538 8.06 -15.31 -11.06
N GLY A 539 8.87 -14.28 -11.12
CA GLY A 539 8.64 -13.25 -12.13
C GLY A 539 9.77 -12.25 -12.26
N MET A 540 9.64 -11.43 -13.27
CA MET A 540 10.53 -10.32 -13.56
C MET A 540 9.73 -9.01 -13.51
N ALA A 541 10.23 -8.06 -12.73
CA ALA A 541 9.75 -6.69 -12.64
C ALA A 541 10.90 -5.72 -12.95
N TRP A 542 10.56 -4.52 -13.39
CA TRP A 542 11.54 -3.50 -13.69
C TRP A 542 11.07 -2.12 -13.21
N ARG A 543 12.01 -1.18 -13.10
CA ARG A 543 11.71 0.24 -12.98
C ARG A 543 12.75 1.09 -13.72
N ALA A 544 12.34 2.27 -14.15
CA ALA A 544 13.26 3.29 -14.56
C ALA A 544 13.92 3.94 -13.33
N PRO A 545 15.14 4.46 -13.44
CA PRO A 545 15.67 5.40 -12.45
C PRO A 545 14.77 6.63 -12.35
N HIS A 546 14.48 7.07 -11.12
CA HIS A 546 13.72 8.29 -10.89
C HIS A 546 14.58 9.53 -11.21
N VAL A 547 13.94 10.66 -11.55
CA VAL A 547 14.65 11.93 -11.82
C VAL A 547 15.55 12.33 -10.66
N TYR A 548 15.14 12.05 -9.44
CA TYR A 548 15.95 12.28 -8.25
C TYR A 548 17.24 11.43 -8.24
N GLU A 549 17.18 10.16 -8.61
CA GLU A 549 18.35 9.28 -8.71
C GLU A 549 19.30 9.66 -9.86
N LEU A 550 18.74 10.22 -10.94
CA LEU A 550 19.52 10.64 -12.11
C LEU A 550 20.17 12.01 -11.94
N TYR A 551 19.46 12.97 -11.33
CA TYR A 551 19.80 14.38 -11.45
C TYR A 551 19.83 15.16 -10.14
N SER A 552 19.67 14.52 -8.97
CA SER A 552 19.78 15.25 -7.70
C SER A 552 21.17 15.90 -7.56
N ASN A 553 21.19 17.14 -7.09
CA ASN A 553 22.43 17.85 -6.79
C ASN A 553 22.13 18.96 -5.76
N GLY A 554 21.99 18.56 -4.48
CA GLY A 554 21.61 19.49 -3.44
C GLY A 554 21.43 18.85 -2.08
N ASN A 555 21.17 19.69 -1.06
CA ASN A 555 20.94 19.23 0.29
C ASN A 555 19.45 19.02 0.58
N GLU A 556 19.13 17.87 1.16
CA GLU A 556 17.81 17.58 1.74
C GLU A 556 17.67 18.21 3.11
N LEU A 557 16.52 18.83 3.35
CA LEU A 557 16.27 19.56 4.59
C LEU A 557 16.13 18.65 5.82
N GLY A 558 15.40 17.55 5.68
CA GLY A 558 15.03 16.69 6.80
C GLY A 558 16.06 15.60 7.12
N SER A 559 16.83 15.16 6.13
CA SER A 559 17.86 14.12 6.31
C SER A 559 19.23 14.68 6.67
N GLY A 560 19.49 15.96 6.36
CA GLY A 560 20.80 16.58 6.59
C GLY A 560 21.91 15.99 5.69
N MET A 561 21.55 15.53 4.50
CA MET A 561 22.48 14.97 3.50
C MET A 561 22.58 15.87 2.28
N PHE A 562 23.73 15.84 1.61
CA PHE A 562 23.88 16.37 0.26
C PHE A 562 23.85 15.22 -0.73
N VAL A 563 22.86 15.21 -1.61
CA VAL A 563 22.63 14.09 -2.52
C VAL A 563 23.07 14.41 -3.94
N ARG A 564 23.76 13.47 -4.58
CA ARG A 564 24.18 13.54 -5.98
C ARG A 564 23.62 12.37 -6.76
N GLY A 565 22.97 12.67 -7.89
CA GLY A 565 22.47 11.68 -8.85
C GLY A 565 23.57 11.20 -9.80
N ASP A 566 23.21 10.20 -10.61
CA ASP A 566 24.03 9.70 -11.72
C ASP A 566 23.15 9.56 -12.97
N SER A 567 23.38 10.46 -13.95
CA SER A 567 22.56 10.59 -15.16
C SER A 567 22.70 9.44 -16.16
N VAL A 568 23.69 8.56 -16.01
CA VAL A 568 23.94 7.44 -16.94
C VAL A 568 23.29 6.13 -16.52
N MET A 569 22.62 6.09 -15.36
CA MET A 569 21.97 4.88 -14.86
C MET A 569 20.97 4.29 -15.87
N ASN A 570 20.87 2.98 -15.86
CA ASN A 570 19.91 2.20 -16.64
C ASN A 570 18.76 1.69 -15.81
N SER A 571 17.74 1.08 -16.48
CA SER A 571 16.61 0.47 -15.77
C SER A 571 17.07 -0.63 -14.82
N GLU A 572 16.49 -0.64 -13.64
CA GLU A 572 16.65 -1.70 -12.65
C GLU A 572 15.73 -2.86 -13.01
N ARG A 573 16.25 -4.10 -13.05
CA ARG A 573 15.50 -5.32 -13.37
C ARG A 573 15.67 -6.33 -12.25
N SER A 574 14.56 -6.86 -11.79
CA SER A 574 14.50 -7.79 -10.66
C SER A 574 13.88 -9.11 -11.08
N TYR A 575 14.57 -10.20 -10.86
CA TYR A 575 14.08 -11.58 -10.99
C TYR A 575 13.86 -12.12 -9.58
N LYS A 576 12.62 -12.41 -9.22
CA LYS A 576 12.26 -12.84 -7.87
C LYS A 576 11.54 -14.18 -7.92
N TRP A 577 11.99 -15.09 -7.07
CA TRP A 577 11.29 -16.32 -6.75
C TRP A 577 10.91 -16.28 -5.28
N ILE A 578 9.64 -16.48 -4.97
CA ILE A 578 9.11 -16.56 -3.61
C ILE A 578 8.19 -17.77 -3.51
N SER A 579 8.36 -18.56 -2.44
CA SER A 579 7.48 -19.67 -2.11
C SER A 579 7.02 -19.55 -0.67
N SER A 580 5.76 -19.87 -0.45
CA SER A 580 5.10 -19.81 0.84
C SER A 580 4.40 -21.12 1.16
N ILE A 581 4.63 -21.64 2.34
CA ILE A 581 3.88 -22.76 2.89
C ILE A 581 3.02 -22.26 4.04
N SER A 582 1.74 -22.59 4.00
CA SER A 582 0.77 -22.18 5.01
C SER A 582 0.04 -23.40 5.57
N TYR A 583 -0.17 -23.40 6.88
CA TYR A 583 -1.06 -24.32 7.57
C TYR A 583 -2.14 -23.50 8.29
N SER A 584 -3.40 -23.87 8.12
CA SER A 584 -4.54 -23.24 8.79
C SER A 584 -5.36 -24.28 9.54
N GLY A 585 -5.21 -24.29 10.87
CA GLY A 585 -5.98 -25.13 11.80
C GLY A 585 -6.89 -24.29 12.69
N LYS A 586 -7.70 -24.95 13.53
CA LYS A 586 -8.60 -24.27 14.46
C LYS A 586 -7.86 -23.61 15.63
N VAL A 587 -6.76 -24.20 16.06
CA VAL A 587 -5.99 -23.79 17.26
C VAL A 587 -4.76 -22.99 16.88
N PHE A 588 -4.13 -23.32 15.76
CA PHE A 588 -2.97 -22.59 15.29
C PHE A 588 -2.93 -22.47 13.76
N SER A 589 -2.26 -21.45 13.29
CA SER A 589 -1.87 -21.27 11.89
C SER A 589 -0.38 -20.94 11.79
N VAL A 590 0.23 -21.36 10.69
CA VAL A 590 1.64 -21.10 10.36
C VAL A 590 1.71 -20.61 8.93
N HIS A 591 2.52 -19.59 8.71
CA HIS A 591 2.87 -19.11 7.37
C HIS A 591 4.37 -18.87 7.30
N ALA A 592 5.04 -19.46 6.34
CA ALA A 592 6.48 -19.31 6.15
C ALA A 592 6.79 -19.02 4.67
N ASP A 593 7.48 -17.92 4.43
CA ASP A 593 7.94 -17.49 3.10
C ASP A 593 9.44 -17.69 2.99
N GLY A 594 9.89 -18.22 1.85
CA GLY A 594 11.29 -18.22 1.45
C GLY A 594 11.44 -17.51 0.10
N TYR A 595 12.45 -16.66 -0.06
CA TYR A 595 12.63 -15.92 -1.31
C TYR A 595 14.08 -15.74 -1.71
N LEU A 596 14.27 -15.67 -3.03
CA LEU A 596 15.50 -15.34 -3.72
C LEU A 596 15.22 -14.25 -4.74
N GLN A 597 16.05 -13.21 -4.80
CA GLN A 597 15.85 -12.09 -5.71
C GLN A 597 17.20 -11.61 -6.28
N TRP A 598 17.32 -11.66 -7.59
CA TRP A 598 18.47 -11.17 -8.34
C TRP A 598 18.09 -9.85 -9.00
N ILE A 599 18.89 -8.81 -8.76
CA ILE A 599 18.65 -7.50 -9.33
C ILE A 599 19.83 -7.11 -10.20
N SER A 600 19.53 -6.80 -11.45
CA SER A 600 20.49 -6.19 -12.37
C SER A 600 20.34 -4.68 -12.24
N GLY A 601 21.42 -4.02 -11.81
CA GLY A 601 21.43 -2.58 -11.66
C GLY A 601 20.63 -2.05 -10.45
N TYR A 602 20.83 -2.61 -9.27
CA TYR A 602 20.29 -2.10 -8.00
C TYR A 602 20.81 -0.69 -7.74
N ILE A 603 19.93 0.28 -7.57
CA ILE A 603 20.27 1.69 -7.35
C ILE A 603 20.20 1.97 -5.85
N TYR A 604 21.25 2.55 -5.29
CA TYR A 604 21.32 2.97 -3.90
C TYR A 604 22.19 4.22 -3.76
N ASP A 605 22.02 4.94 -2.67
CA ASP A 605 22.84 6.08 -2.29
C ASP A 605 23.94 5.60 -1.33
N GLU A 606 25.17 5.93 -1.65
CA GLU A 606 26.37 5.54 -0.90
C GLU A 606 27.01 6.78 -0.27
N PRO A 607 27.22 6.79 1.06
CA PRO A 607 27.93 7.87 1.72
C PRO A 607 29.38 7.94 1.22
N GLN A 608 29.84 9.17 0.95
CA GLN A 608 31.20 9.45 0.54
C GLN A 608 32.05 9.84 1.75
N LYS A 609 33.36 9.66 1.68
CA LYS A 609 34.30 10.07 2.76
C LYS A 609 34.42 11.58 2.89
N GLU A 610 34.05 12.32 1.86
CA GLU A 610 34.15 13.79 1.79
C GLU A 610 32.84 14.43 2.23
N ASN A 611 32.96 15.56 2.92
CA ASN A 611 31.84 16.46 3.19
C ASN A 611 31.83 17.60 2.19
N ILE A 612 30.68 18.23 2.00
CA ILE A 612 30.54 19.45 1.24
C ILE A 612 30.08 20.58 2.13
N THR A 613 30.76 21.74 2.05
CA THR A 613 30.33 22.97 2.72
C THR A 613 29.62 23.86 1.71
N VAL A 614 28.35 24.15 1.99
CA VAL A 614 27.52 25.10 1.23
C VAL A 614 27.08 26.24 2.16
N ILE A 615 26.42 27.27 1.61
CA ILE A 615 25.96 28.43 2.39
C ILE A 615 25.12 28.04 3.62
N SER A 616 24.40 26.94 3.56
CA SER A 616 23.53 26.42 4.65
C SER A 616 24.26 25.55 5.68
N GLY A 617 25.52 25.22 5.47
CA GLY A 617 26.32 24.39 6.38
C GLY A 617 27.15 23.31 5.70
N ALA A 618 27.79 22.46 6.52
CA ALA A 618 28.52 21.27 6.07
C ALA A 618 27.60 20.03 6.09
N TYR A 619 27.67 19.21 5.04
CA TYR A 619 26.84 18.05 4.85
C TYR A 619 27.66 16.85 4.39
N PRO A 620 27.37 15.62 4.86
CA PRO A 620 27.90 14.41 4.26
C PRO A 620 27.31 14.22 2.86
N ILE A 621 28.15 13.79 1.92
CA ILE A 621 27.72 13.55 0.53
C ILE A 621 27.24 12.11 0.40
N PHE A 622 26.08 11.93 -0.25
CA PHE A 622 25.56 10.65 -0.69
C PHE A 622 25.47 10.62 -2.21
N GLN A 623 26.20 9.71 -2.83
CA GLN A 623 26.25 9.55 -4.27
C GLN A 623 25.41 8.36 -4.70
N TYR A 624 24.44 8.57 -5.61
CA TYR A 624 23.72 7.46 -6.22
C TYR A 624 24.64 6.58 -7.05
N ARG A 625 24.50 5.27 -6.86
CA ARG A 625 25.24 4.24 -7.58
C ARG A 625 24.33 3.13 -8.05
N GLN A 626 24.80 2.37 -9.05
CA GLN A 626 24.09 1.23 -9.61
C GLN A 626 24.97 -0.02 -9.61
N THR A 627 24.51 -1.13 -9.00
CA THR A 627 25.26 -2.38 -8.86
C THR A 627 24.39 -3.61 -9.04
N PRO A 628 24.93 -4.75 -9.51
CA PRO A 628 24.21 -6.02 -9.49
C PRO A 628 24.11 -6.55 -8.04
N ALA A 629 22.89 -6.90 -7.60
CA ALA A 629 22.63 -7.28 -6.23
C ALA A 629 21.93 -8.65 -6.12
N PHE A 630 22.10 -9.31 -4.98
CA PHE A 630 21.42 -10.55 -4.64
C PHE A 630 20.84 -10.50 -3.23
N PHE A 631 19.52 -10.72 -3.15
CA PHE A 631 18.75 -10.75 -1.92
C PHE A 631 18.22 -12.15 -1.66
N ARG A 632 18.25 -12.58 -0.40
CA ARG A 632 17.69 -13.85 0.06
C ARG A 632 17.18 -13.71 1.48
N GLY A 633 16.08 -14.37 1.78
CA GLY A 633 15.52 -14.26 3.12
C GLY A 633 14.38 -15.22 3.39
N MET A 634 13.95 -15.19 4.63
CA MET A 634 12.81 -15.96 5.14
C MET A 634 11.98 -15.10 6.07
N ASP A 635 10.67 -15.21 5.92
CA ASP A 635 9.68 -14.60 6.80
C ASP A 635 8.86 -15.71 7.45
N PHE A 636 8.49 -15.53 8.71
CA PHE A 636 7.72 -16.50 9.47
C PHE A 636 6.61 -15.78 10.24
N ASP A 637 5.42 -16.37 10.23
CA ASP A 637 4.23 -15.91 10.94
C ASP A 637 3.58 -17.11 11.62
N PHE A 638 3.36 -17.03 12.92
CA PHE A 638 2.75 -18.08 13.72
C PHE A 638 1.67 -17.48 14.61
N HIS A 639 0.48 -18.04 14.50
CA HIS A 639 -0.67 -17.63 15.27
C HIS A 639 -1.22 -18.81 16.06
N PHE A 640 -1.45 -18.64 17.37
CA PHE A 640 -1.88 -19.69 18.27
C PHE A 640 -3.04 -19.20 19.17
N MET A 641 -4.18 -19.83 19.04
CA MET A 641 -5.42 -19.55 19.78
C MET A 641 -5.89 -20.82 20.51
N PRO A 642 -5.33 -21.12 21.69
CA PRO A 642 -5.74 -22.31 22.44
C PRO A 642 -7.18 -22.24 22.95
N ALA A 643 -7.72 -21.03 23.10
CA ALA A 643 -9.10 -20.74 23.46
C ALA A 643 -9.53 -19.41 22.85
N ASP A 644 -10.83 -19.15 22.73
CA ASP A 644 -11.39 -17.90 22.17
C ASP A 644 -10.91 -16.63 22.91
N SER A 645 -10.47 -16.78 24.16
CA SER A 645 -9.97 -15.68 25.00
C SER A 645 -8.47 -15.43 24.88
N TRP A 646 -7.67 -16.35 24.36
CA TRP A 646 -6.22 -16.23 24.27
C TRP A 646 -5.75 -16.21 22.83
N ASP A 647 -4.89 -15.26 22.51
CA ASP A 647 -4.34 -15.04 21.19
C ASP A 647 -2.84 -14.75 21.31
N TYR A 648 -2.01 -15.63 20.76
CA TYR A 648 -0.57 -15.43 20.66
C TYR A 648 -0.17 -15.34 19.20
N HIS A 649 0.52 -14.26 18.84
CA HIS A 649 1.01 -14.00 17.49
C HIS A 649 2.52 -13.76 17.52
N LEU A 650 3.26 -14.43 16.65
CA LEU A 650 4.70 -14.31 16.49
C LEU A 650 5.03 -14.08 15.03
N THR A 651 5.83 -13.05 14.75
CA THR A 651 6.43 -12.83 13.43
C THR A 651 7.95 -12.77 13.55
N ALA A 652 8.66 -13.41 12.60
CA ALA A 652 10.10 -13.33 12.49
C ALA A 652 10.50 -13.06 11.05
N SER A 653 11.60 -12.30 10.85
CA SER A 653 12.09 -11.98 9.51
C SER A 653 13.61 -11.95 9.50
N PHE A 654 14.18 -12.61 8.50
CA PHE A 654 15.61 -12.65 8.24
C PHE A 654 15.88 -12.36 6.77
N ILE A 655 16.80 -11.42 6.52
CA ILE A 655 17.22 -11.06 5.17
C ILE A 655 18.72 -10.86 5.10
N ARG A 656 19.30 -11.25 3.98
CA ARG A 656 20.69 -10.95 3.60
C ARG A 656 20.70 -10.41 2.18
N ALA A 657 21.42 -9.31 1.96
CA ALA A 657 21.59 -8.69 0.66
C ALA A 657 23.07 -8.32 0.44
N ASN A 658 23.58 -8.68 -0.72
CA ASN A 658 24.97 -8.45 -1.08
C ASN A 658 25.05 -7.90 -2.50
N GLU A 659 26.02 -7.05 -2.74
CA GLU A 659 26.53 -6.75 -4.07
C GLU A 659 27.16 -8.03 -4.67
N ARG A 660 26.83 -8.34 -5.91
CA ARG A 660 27.28 -9.60 -6.53
C ARG A 660 28.73 -9.56 -7.00
N THR A 661 29.25 -8.37 -7.29
CA THR A 661 30.60 -8.18 -7.83
C THR A 661 31.65 -8.24 -6.73
N THR A 662 31.45 -7.53 -5.63
CA THR A 662 32.39 -7.41 -4.51
C THR A 662 32.10 -8.36 -3.37
N GLY A 663 30.81 -8.79 -3.23
CA GLY A 663 30.32 -9.52 -2.09
C GLY A 663 29.96 -8.66 -0.87
N ASN A 664 30.18 -7.34 -0.96
CA ASN A 664 29.92 -6.37 0.10
C ASN A 664 28.43 -6.34 0.48
N TYR A 665 28.14 -5.96 1.72
CA TYR A 665 26.77 -5.79 2.18
C TYR A 665 26.17 -4.48 1.63
N LEU A 666 24.90 -4.56 1.26
CA LEU A 666 24.15 -3.38 0.82
C LEU A 666 23.66 -2.57 2.03
N PRO A 667 23.55 -1.23 1.91
CA PRO A 667 23.02 -0.38 2.97
C PRO A 667 21.52 -0.58 3.17
N TYR A 668 20.99 -0.08 4.29
CA TYR A 668 19.55 -0.08 4.68
C TYR A 668 18.89 -1.46 4.76
N ILE A 669 19.66 -2.54 4.80
CA ILE A 669 19.13 -3.89 4.97
C ILE A 669 18.82 -4.14 6.45
N PRO A 670 17.57 -4.46 6.82
CA PRO A 670 17.22 -4.64 8.22
C PRO A 670 17.91 -5.89 8.82
N PRO A 671 18.31 -5.84 10.11
CA PRO A 671 18.80 -7.01 10.83
C PRO A 671 17.66 -8.00 11.10
N PHE A 672 17.97 -9.14 11.74
CA PHE A 672 16.97 -10.09 12.21
C PHE A 672 15.98 -9.40 13.17
N ARG A 673 14.70 -9.67 12.97
CA ARG A 673 13.59 -9.14 13.76
C ARG A 673 12.69 -10.25 14.25
N LEU A 674 12.23 -10.11 15.48
CA LEU A 674 11.25 -10.98 16.11
C LEU A 674 10.23 -10.11 16.84
N ASN A 675 8.95 -10.28 16.53
CA ASN A 675 7.86 -9.66 17.28
C ASN A 675 6.95 -10.76 17.78
N HIS A 676 6.53 -10.68 19.03
CA HIS A 676 5.48 -11.54 19.53
C HIS A 676 4.53 -10.76 20.44
N GLU A 677 3.28 -11.11 20.36
CA GLU A 677 2.19 -10.48 21.11
C GLU A 677 1.34 -11.58 21.75
N LEU A 678 1.11 -11.44 23.04
CA LEU A 678 0.14 -12.24 23.75
C LEU A 678 -1.03 -11.35 24.14
N SER A 679 -2.24 -11.71 23.75
CA SER A 679 -3.46 -10.98 24.06
C SER A 679 -4.46 -11.88 24.78
N TRP A 680 -5.12 -11.30 25.79
CA TRP A 680 -6.28 -11.91 26.44
C TRP A 680 -7.52 -11.06 26.14
N ASN A 681 -8.56 -11.72 25.62
CA ASN A 681 -9.82 -11.11 25.22
C ASN A 681 -10.94 -11.61 26.15
N HIS A 682 -11.61 -10.73 26.84
CA HIS A 682 -12.76 -11.07 27.68
C HIS A 682 -14.02 -10.35 27.18
N ARG A 683 -15.09 -11.11 27.01
CA ARG A 683 -16.42 -10.58 26.64
C ARG A 683 -17.38 -10.77 27.81
N THR A 684 -17.87 -9.66 28.33
CA THR A 684 -18.91 -9.68 29.36
C THR A 684 -20.29 -9.89 28.75
N ARG A 685 -21.26 -10.32 29.57
CA ARG A 685 -22.67 -10.47 29.16
C ARG A 685 -23.30 -9.15 28.69
N SER A 686 -22.79 -8.00 29.12
CA SER A 686 -23.26 -6.66 28.77
C SER A 686 -22.64 -6.11 27.47
N HIS A 687 -22.10 -6.95 26.59
CA HIS A 687 -21.43 -6.57 25.32
C HIS A 687 -20.14 -5.74 25.49
N PHE A 688 -19.67 -5.57 26.70
CA PHE A 688 -18.35 -4.95 26.95
C PHE A 688 -17.25 -5.96 26.59
N ARG A 689 -16.21 -5.46 25.88
CA ARG A 689 -15.05 -6.26 25.49
C ARG A 689 -13.79 -5.64 26.08
N LEU A 690 -13.11 -6.42 26.89
CA LEU A 690 -11.81 -6.08 27.43
C LEU A 690 -10.74 -6.88 26.68
N ARG A 691 -9.72 -6.21 26.18
CA ARG A 691 -8.51 -6.83 25.64
C ARG A 691 -7.32 -6.33 26.42
N LEU A 692 -6.53 -7.27 26.95
CA LEU A 692 -5.22 -6.99 27.53
C LEU A 692 -4.17 -7.62 26.62
N GLY A 693 -3.11 -6.88 26.30
CA GLY A 693 -2.06 -7.37 25.41
C GLY A 693 -0.67 -6.95 25.85
N VAL A 694 0.28 -7.86 25.69
CA VAL A 694 1.71 -7.60 25.86
C VAL A 694 2.39 -7.90 24.54
N ARG A 695 3.06 -6.91 23.97
CA ARG A 695 3.84 -7.04 22.75
C ARG A 695 5.31 -6.85 23.08
N HIS A 696 6.14 -7.78 22.64
CA HIS A 696 7.60 -7.67 22.71
C HIS A 696 8.17 -7.63 21.30
N ARG A 697 9.06 -6.68 21.04
CA ARG A 697 9.82 -6.54 19.81
C ARG A 697 11.30 -6.70 20.11
N PHE A 698 11.95 -7.60 19.41
CA PHE A 698 13.39 -7.76 19.41
C PHE A 698 13.95 -7.45 18.02
N VAL A 699 14.99 -6.62 17.98
CA VAL A 699 15.77 -6.30 16.77
C VAL A 699 17.23 -6.61 17.08
N ALA A 700 17.83 -7.52 16.34
CA ALA A 700 19.22 -7.89 16.54
C ALA A 700 20.16 -6.73 16.14
N LYS A 701 21.39 -6.72 16.69
CA LYS A 701 22.43 -5.82 16.21
C LYS A 701 22.71 -6.10 14.73
N GLN A 702 22.80 -5.05 13.91
CA GLN A 702 23.24 -5.20 12.52
C GLN A 702 24.75 -5.44 12.48
N THR A 703 25.15 -6.63 12.07
CA THR A 703 26.56 -7.01 11.92
C THR A 703 26.99 -7.11 10.46
N ARG A 704 26.02 -6.92 9.54
CA ARG A 704 26.21 -7.08 8.10
C ARG A 704 26.17 -5.69 7.45
N PHE A 705 27.24 -4.95 7.59
CA PHE A 705 27.46 -3.65 6.98
C PHE A 705 28.94 -3.55 6.60
N ASP A 706 29.28 -2.60 5.75
CA ASP A 706 30.64 -2.32 5.35
C ASP A 706 31.12 -1.03 6.04
N PRO A 707 32.02 -1.13 7.04
CA PRO A 707 32.48 0.02 7.80
C PRO A 707 33.29 1.03 6.96
N ASP A 708 33.81 0.61 5.79
CA ASP A 708 34.59 1.50 4.91
C ASP A 708 33.72 2.35 3.98
N THR A 709 32.49 1.88 3.72
CA THR A 709 31.52 2.58 2.84
C THR A 709 30.36 3.20 3.63
N ASP A 710 30.26 2.96 4.94
CA ASP A 710 29.23 3.55 5.79
C ASP A 710 29.70 4.91 6.37
N LEU A 711 28.76 5.76 6.75
CA LEU A 711 29.06 7.08 7.33
C LEU A 711 29.80 6.97 8.68
N ILE A 712 29.51 5.91 9.46
CA ILE A 712 30.13 5.61 10.73
C ILE A 712 30.51 4.13 10.81
N PRO A 713 31.65 3.78 11.46
CA PRO A 713 32.17 2.41 11.47
C PRO A 713 31.51 1.49 12.51
N TYR A 714 30.32 1.81 13.00
CA TYR A 714 29.59 1.02 13.97
C TYR A 714 28.09 1.11 13.79
N THR A 715 27.38 0.09 14.29
CA THR A 715 25.90 0.01 14.23
C THR A 715 25.30 0.09 15.63
N PRO A 716 24.03 0.50 15.76
CA PRO A 716 23.30 0.49 17.02
C PRO A 716 23.32 -0.90 17.67
N PRO A 717 23.26 -1.00 19.01
CA PRO A 717 23.12 -2.26 19.71
C PRO A 717 21.77 -2.92 19.40
N ALA A 718 21.63 -4.20 19.80
CA ALA A 718 20.34 -4.87 19.73
C ALA A 718 19.30 -4.13 20.59
N LEU A 719 18.05 -4.13 20.10
CA LEU A 719 16.91 -3.49 20.77
C LEU A 719 15.92 -4.55 21.24
N SER A 720 15.50 -4.44 22.50
CA SER A 720 14.37 -5.19 23.06
C SER A 720 13.38 -4.22 23.66
N LEU A 721 12.13 -4.23 23.17
CA LEU A 721 11.09 -3.29 23.57
C LEU A 721 9.83 -4.06 23.95
N ILE A 722 9.27 -3.76 25.12
CA ILE A 722 7.99 -4.30 25.60
C ILE A 722 6.96 -3.19 25.63
N HIS A 723 5.79 -3.46 25.05
CA HIS A 723 4.64 -2.57 25.04
C HIS A 723 3.42 -3.30 25.64
N ILE A 724 2.75 -2.65 26.60
CA ILE A 724 1.53 -3.15 27.24
C ILE A 724 0.36 -2.30 26.75
N SER A 725 -0.72 -2.94 26.29
CA SER A 725 -1.91 -2.27 25.79
C SER A 725 -3.19 -2.77 26.49
N GLU A 726 -4.04 -1.81 26.89
CA GLU A 726 -5.34 -2.04 27.53
C GLU A 726 -6.46 -1.27 26.81
N PRO A 727 -6.92 -1.67 25.61
CA PRO A 727 -8.07 -1.00 25.03
C PRO A 727 -9.37 -1.55 25.62
N THR A 728 -10.05 -0.73 26.41
CA THR A 728 -11.45 -0.93 26.79
C THR A 728 -12.35 -0.27 25.74
N ARG A 729 -13.31 -0.99 25.16
CA ARG A 729 -14.34 -0.41 24.28
C ARG A 729 -15.73 -0.71 24.81
N PRO A 730 -16.52 0.30 25.19
CA PRO A 730 -17.98 0.16 25.21
C PRO A 730 -18.49 0.13 23.77
N ARG A 731 -19.34 -0.82 23.41
CA ARG A 731 -20.19 -0.72 22.22
C ARG A 731 -21.40 0.14 22.60
N LEU A 732 -21.54 1.29 21.97
CA LEU A 732 -22.81 2.00 21.87
C LEU A 732 -23.67 1.38 20.78
#